data_2483aaa26531dbf381cebcc3bab249cd
#
_entry.id   2483aaa26531dbf381cebcc3bab249cd
#
_cell.length_a   1.000
_cell.length_b   1.000
_cell.length_c   1.000
_cell.angle_alpha   90.00
_cell.angle_beta   90.00
_cell.angle_gamma   90.00
#
_symmetry.space_group_name_H-M   'P 1'
#
loop_
_entity.id
_entity.type
_entity.pdbx_description
1 polymer ?
#
loop_
_entity_poly.entity_id
_entity_poly.type
_entity_poly.pdbx_seq_one_letter_code
_entity_poly.pdbx_strand_id
1 'polypeptide(L)'
;MKKHALKSVALATLVAVPSFAATAYINQIGYLPGDFKELALVDANGNVDFVNSAGQVVLSVTPKAASYWDASGQNVQLVDFSKLSETGKYSIKVNGNVLRSDLVVKSQTYEEIVKASVKWFYYQRASMALESQYAGKWARAAGHTNPTAELHNSTGASGTINSNKGWYDAGDYGRYIVNSGITTYTLLSLYEHFPAYFKTLMWNIPAEGTLPDLLAEIKYNLDWMLTMQAADGGVYHKLTSLGFPGDVMPAQDNSKLYVIGKSTAGTFDFAAIMAMASRIYKPFDATYASKCLEAAKKAFAWGQQNPNRNYLANPSDVSTGAYENDNPNDEKLLAGTELFITTGDASYKQSGSSEYVSYWGDVTGLATYEKATHQTQFGGEANEAKQKILGTADNFVNRAEKGFGVVMAKDDFVWGSNSTAANQGVWLLHAYYLTGEQKYYKAAVKALDYLLGKNPLDMSFVTGYGTKSPKMPHHRPSTSDNVEEPVPGMLVGGPQPGGEDVGSAAEWKCADYRTGQAATAYTDQRCSYATNEVAINWNAPLAYLAGALEAINAGHAPEFAAKCVAKNDTPASSSSEQISSSSVVSSSSVNYSSSALGQVEGSSSATATSSATSPVLSSSSAESSSSAIVSSSATSPASSSSANPNSSSAIATSSSSQESNAIHVPVQAKMPKYEPRLRFDDQKLFVEKNGKRFDLKGHRIK
;
A
#
# COMPACT_ATOMS: atom_id res chain seq x y z
N MET A 1 -48.02 -37.32 68.16
CA MET A 1 -47.93 -36.64 66.86
C MET A 1 -46.68 -35.74 66.92
N LYS A 2 -45.55 -36.21 66.39
CA LYS A 2 -44.32 -35.39 66.28
C LYS A 2 -44.24 -34.86 64.83
N LYS A 3 -44.27 -33.53 64.69
CA LYS A 3 -44.10 -32.85 63.41
C LYS A 3 -42.56 -32.78 63.11
N HIS A 4 -42.16 -33.41 62.04
CA HIS A 4 -40.82 -33.20 61.45
C HIS A 4 -40.87 -32.01 60.51
N ALA A 5 -40.05 -30.98 60.80
CA ALA A 5 -39.80 -29.85 59.91
C ALA A 5 -38.67 -30.20 58.95
N LEU A 6 -38.95 -30.31 57.67
CA LEU A 6 -37.93 -30.39 56.64
C LEU A 6 -37.29 -29.01 56.47
N LYS A 7 -35.96 -28.95 56.71
CA LYS A 7 -35.16 -27.79 56.33
C LYS A 7 -34.70 -27.99 54.88
N SER A 8 -35.21 -27.17 53.99
CA SER A 8 -34.70 -27.09 52.59
C SER A 8 -33.38 -26.36 52.61
N VAL A 9 -32.30 -27.06 52.26
CA VAL A 9 -31.01 -26.46 51.94
C VAL A 9 -31.01 -26.09 50.45
N ALA A 10 -31.04 -24.79 50.18
CA ALA A 10 -30.84 -24.28 48.83
C ALA A 10 -29.35 -24.39 48.49
N LEU A 11 -29.00 -25.29 47.55
CA LEU A 11 -27.68 -25.43 46.96
C LEU A 11 -27.54 -24.35 45.90
N ALA A 12 -26.85 -23.24 46.19
CA ALA A 12 -26.46 -22.25 45.21
C ALA A 12 -25.36 -22.85 44.32
N THR A 13 -25.73 -23.30 43.11
CA THR A 13 -24.75 -23.63 42.06
C THR A 13 -24.06 -22.34 41.61
N LEU A 14 -22.84 -22.13 42.04
CA LEU A 14 -21.94 -21.13 41.41
C LEU A 14 -21.64 -21.62 39.99
N VAL A 15 -22.26 -21.02 39.03
CA VAL A 15 -21.82 -21.16 37.62
C VAL A 15 -20.49 -20.41 37.51
N ALA A 16 -19.40 -21.14 37.48
CA ALA A 16 -18.08 -20.56 37.18
C ALA A 16 -18.17 -20.07 35.70
N VAL A 17 -18.33 -18.76 35.50
CA VAL A 17 -18.13 -18.13 34.23
C VAL A 17 -16.63 -18.31 33.91
N PRO A 18 -16.29 -18.88 32.74
CA PRO A 18 -14.88 -18.98 32.38
C PRO A 18 -14.29 -17.56 32.36
N SER A 19 -13.38 -17.28 33.26
CA SER A 19 -12.60 -16.04 33.23
C SER A 19 -11.61 -16.19 32.10
N PHE A 20 -11.84 -15.51 30.98
CA PHE A 20 -10.81 -15.35 29.96
C PHE A 20 -9.66 -14.55 30.57
N ALA A 21 -8.44 -14.94 30.23
CA ALA A 21 -7.26 -14.22 30.68
C ALA A 21 -7.21 -12.82 30.05
N ALA A 22 -7.00 -11.81 30.88
CA ALA A 22 -6.84 -10.44 30.40
C ALA A 22 -5.71 -10.35 29.37
N THR A 23 -5.95 -9.67 28.25
CA THR A 23 -5.00 -9.56 27.13
C THR A 23 -4.80 -8.10 26.75
N ALA A 24 -3.53 -7.71 26.51
CA ALA A 24 -3.16 -6.40 25.99
C ALA A 24 -2.61 -6.54 24.56
N TYR A 25 -3.13 -5.72 23.65
CA TYR A 25 -2.76 -5.67 22.23
C TYR A 25 -2.04 -4.36 21.96
N ILE A 26 -0.86 -4.44 21.35
CA ILE A 26 0.04 -3.30 21.12
C ILE A 26 0.56 -3.30 19.70
N ASN A 27 1.08 -2.16 19.26
CA ASN A 27 1.99 -2.10 18.13
C ASN A 27 3.29 -2.82 18.50
N GLN A 28 3.57 -3.93 17.84
CA GLN A 28 4.70 -4.82 18.17
C GLN A 28 6.05 -4.29 17.67
N ILE A 29 6.06 -3.24 16.85
CA ILE A 29 7.28 -2.56 16.40
C ILE A 29 7.75 -1.55 17.45
N GLY A 30 6.81 -1.03 18.23
CA GLY A 30 7.03 -0.02 19.27
C GLY A 30 6.32 1.30 18.99
N TYR A 31 6.67 2.30 19.78
CA TYR A 31 6.04 3.61 19.78
C TYR A 31 7.08 4.72 19.81
N LEU A 32 6.75 5.86 19.18
CA LEU A 32 7.58 7.06 19.21
C LEU A 32 7.47 7.80 20.55
N PRO A 33 8.57 8.33 21.13
CA PRO A 33 8.57 8.92 22.48
C PRO A 33 7.59 10.08 22.65
N GLY A 34 7.58 11.01 21.72
CA GLY A 34 6.79 12.26 21.77
C GLY A 34 5.40 12.16 21.17
N ASP A 35 5.01 10.99 20.63
CA ASP A 35 3.80 10.84 19.84
C ASP A 35 2.62 10.27 20.64
N PHE A 36 1.45 10.25 20.01
CA PHE A 36 0.26 9.56 20.50
C PHE A 36 0.53 8.05 20.61
N LYS A 37 0.14 7.46 21.74
CA LYS A 37 0.31 6.03 22.03
C LYS A 37 -0.94 5.45 22.66
N GLU A 38 -1.47 4.38 22.06
CA GLU A 38 -2.67 3.70 22.56
C GLU A 38 -2.51 2.18 22.45
N LEU A 39 -2.95 1.45 23.47
CA LEU A 39 -3.11 0.01 23.42
C LEU A 39 -4.58 -0.38 23.61
N ALA A 40 -4.92 -1.61 23.26
CA ALA A 40 -6.23 -2.20 23.47
C ALA A 40 -6.16 -3.30 24.54
N LEU A 41 -7.18 -3.38 25.39
CA LEU A 41 -7.34 -4.40 26.42
C LEU A 41 -8.65 -5.16 26.22
N VAL A 42 -8.59 -6.45 26.43
CA VAL A 42 -9.76 -7.33 26.48
C VAL A 42 -9.74 -8.09 27.79
N ASP A 43 -10.91 -8.27 28.41
CA ASP A 43 -11.14 -9.00 29.66
C ASP A 43 -10.26 -8.52 30.85
N ALA A 44 -9.91 -7.22 30.88
CA ALA A 44 -9.11 -6.61 31.94
C ALA A 44 -9.97 -5.67 32.82
N ASN A 45 -9.71 -5.67 34.11
CA ASN A 45 -10.33 -4.77 35.07
C ASN A 45 -9.24 -4.14 35.98
N GLY A 46 -9.23 -2.81 36.09
CA GLY A 46 -8.30 -2.06 36.89
C GLY A 46 -7.37 -1.15 36.08
N ASN A 47 -6.50 -0.46 36.84
CA ASN A 47 -5.50 0.40 36.20
C ASN A 47 -4.43 -0.42 35.48
N VAL A 48 -3.88 0.17 34.44
CA VAL A 48 -2.76 -0.37 33.67
C VAL A 48 -1.49 0.30 34.15
N ASP A 49 -0.58 -0.49 34.68
CA ASP A 49 0.73 -0.04 35.12
C ASP A 49 1.79 -0.34 34.05
N PHE A 50 2.54 0.67 33.69
CA PHE A 50 3.72 0.56 32.82
C PHE A 50 4.96 0.49 33.72
N VAL A 51 5.69 -0.62 33.64
CA VAL A 51 6.82 -0.94 34.54
C VAL A 51 8.10 -0.99 33.71
N ASN A 52 9.09 -0.19 34.11
CA ASN A 52 10.37 -0.14 33.41
C ASN A 52 11.25 -1.38 33.73
N SER A 53 12.43 -1.48 33.12
CA SER A 53 13.37 -2.60 33.33
C SER A 53 13.93 -2.72 34.77
N ALA A 54 13.85 -1.64 35.56
CA ALA A 54 14.21 -1.66 36.99
C ALA A 54 13.07 -2.14 37.92
N GLY A 55 11.92 -2.51 37.34
CA GLY A 55 10.75 -2.97 38.11
C GLY A 55 9.90 -1.86 38.68
N GLN A 56 10.14 -0.60 38.33
CA GLN A 56 9.42 0.56 38.85
C GLN A 56 8.20 0.86 37.97
N VAL A 57 7.06 1.16 38.60
CA VAL A 57 5.88 1.70 37.91
C VAL A 57 6.17 3.15 37.54
N VAL A 58 6.28 3.45 36.25
CA VAL A 58 6.60 4.79 35.73
C VAL A 58 5.35 5.53 35.25
N LEU A 59 4.28 4.82 34.95
CA LEU A 59 2.97 5.39 34.55
C LEU A 59 1.88 4.42 34.97
N SER A 60 0.76 4.95 35.50
CA SER A 60 -0.47 4.20 35.75
C SER A 60 -1.62 4.91 35.07
N VAL A 61 -2.42 4.18 34.28
CA VAL A 61 -3.51 4.73 33.46
C VAL A 61 -4.79 3.97 33.72
N THR A 62 -5.89 4.69 33.90
CA THR A 62 -7.23 4.11 33.92
C THR A 62 -7.73 3.92 32.49
N PRO A 63 -8.09 2.69 32.06
CA PRO A 63 -8.65 2.44 30.76
C PRO A 63 -9.94 3.23 30.48
N LYS A 64 -10.23 3.55 29.22
CA LYS A 64 -11.58 4.00 28.82
C LYS A 64 -12.61 2.91 29.12
N ALA A 65 -13.89 3.29 29.22
CA ALA A 65 -14.95 2.31 29.33
C ALA A 65 -14.92 1.32 28.17
N ALA A 66 -15.18 0.05 28.44
CA ALA A 66 -15.23 -0.98 27.41
C ALA A 66 -16.32 -0.68 26.38
N SER A 67 -16.02 -0.91 25.12
CA SER A 67 -16.97 -0.81 23.99
C SER A 67 -16.97 -2.11 23.20
N TYR A 68 -18.15 -2.55 22.81
CA TYR A 68 -18.30 -3.74 21.96
C TYR A 68 -17.86 -3.42 20.53
N TRP A 69 -17.04 -4.30 19.95
CA TRP A 69 -16.67 -4.22 18.55
C TRP A 69 -17.19 -5.46 17.80
N ASP A 70 -18.14 -5.23 16.93
CA ASP A 70 -18.86 -6.29 16.21
C ASP A 70 -18.01 -7.07 15.22
N ALA A 71 -16.93 -6.46 14.71
CA ALA A 71 -15.99 -7.13 13.80
C ALA A 71 -15.18 -8.24 14.48
N SER A 72 -14.91 -8.14 15.80
CA SER A 72 -14.22 -9.19 16.57
C SER A 72 -15.12 -9.89 17.59
N GLY A 73 -16.30 -9.38 17.85
CA GLY A 73 -17.21 -9.91 18.89
C GLY A 73 -16.74 -9.67 20.32
N GLN A 74 -15.84 -8.73 20.55
CA GLN A 74 -15.19 -8.50 21.86
C GLN A 74 -15.57 -7.15 22.45
N ASN A 75 -15.56 -7.07 23.80
CA ASN A 75 -15.58 -5.81 24.53
C ASN A 75 -14.17 -5.34 24.76
N VAL A 76 -13.82 -4.18 24.24
CA VAL A 76 -12.46 -3.66 24.18
C VAL A 76 -12.36 -2.34 24.94
N GLN A 77 -11.32 -2.18 25.73
CA GLN A 77 -10.97 -0.94 26.42
C GLN A 77 -9.73 -0.33 25.75
N LEU A 78 -9.74 0.97 25.51
CA LEU A 78 -8.59 1.70 25.00
C LEU A 78 -7.83 2.38 26.13
N VAL A 79 -6.50 2.35 26.07
CA VAL A 79 -5.61 2.94 27.07
C VAL A 79 -4.65 3.88 26.36
N ASP A 80 -4.86 5.18 26.54
CA ASP A 80 -3.92 6.22 26.08
C ASP A 80 -2.76 6.35 27.08
N PHE A 81 -1.58 5.95 26.65
CA PHE A 81 -0.35 6.06 27.44
C PHE A 81 0.67 7.03 26.81
N SER A 82 0.20 8.04 26.07
CA SER A 82 1.04 9.04 25.40
C SER A 82 1.99 9.78 26.35
N LYS A 83 1.67 9.82 27.66
CA LYS A 83 2.54 10.41 28.68
C LYS A 83 3.84 9.62 28.94
N LEU A 84 3.92 8.37 28.49
CA LEU A 84 5.15 7.57 28.55
C LEU A 84 6.10 7.99 27.44
N SER A 85 6.99 8.94 27.71
CA SER A 85 7.88 9.55 26.71
C SER A 85 9.33 9.06 26.79
N GLU A 86 9.73 8.40 27.86
CA GLU A 86 11.09 7.87 27.96
C GLU A 86 11.30 6.66 27.06
N THR A 87 12.42 6.64 26.35
CA THR A 87 12.82 5.49 25.53
C THR A 87 13.18 4.30 26.42
N GLY A 88 12.74 3.11 26.07
CA GLY A 88 13.00 1.90 26.86
C GLY A 88 12.08 0.74 26.53
N LYS A 89 12.27 -0.35 27.26
CA LYS A 89 11.36 -1.51 27.28
C LYS A 89 10.52 -1.49 28.54
N TYR A 90 9.26 -1.82 28.40
CA TYR A 90 8.29 -1.79 29.47
C TYR A 90 7.46 -3.05 29.54
N SER A 91 7.08 -3.43 30.74
CA SER A 91 6.03 -4.44 30.98
C SER A 91 4.72 -3.73 31.25
N ILE A 92 3.64 -4.31 30.75
CA ILE A 92 2.26 -3.88 30.98
C ILE A 92 1.69 -4.80 32.07
N LYS A 93 1.22 -4.23 33.18
CA LYS A 93 0.60 -4.97 34.25
C LYS A 93 -0.81 -4.47 34.56
N VAL A 94 -1.68 -5.39 34.96
CA VAL A 94 -3.01 -5.07 35.49
C VAL A 94 -3.18 -5.88 36.79
N ASN A 95 -3.50 -5.23 37.90
CA ASN A 95 -3.61 -5.86 39.22
C ASN A 95 -2.36 -6.70 39.62
N GLY A 96 -1.17 -6.20 39.24
CA GLY A 96 0.10 -6.89 39.50
C GLY A 96 0.45 -8.02 38.54
N ASN A 97 -0.49 -8.49 37.71
CA ASN A 97 -0.25 -9.53 36.69
C ASN A 97 0.36 -8.93 35.44
N VAL A 98 1.44 -9.53 34.91
CA VAL A 98 2.08 -9.12 33.66
C VAL A 98 1.24 -9.63 32.48
N LEU A 99 0.75 -8.70 31.69
CA LEU A 99 0.05 -9.01 30.42
C LEU A 99 1.03 -9.06 29.25
N ARG A 100 2.02 -8.14 29.23
CA ARG A 100 3.08 -8.07 28.21
C ARG A 100 4.40 -7.58 28.83
N SER A 101 5.52 -7.95 28.19
CA SER A 101 6.87 -7.49 28.58
C SER A 101 7.70 -6.99 27.39
N ASP A 102 7.06 -6.77 26.27
CA ASP A 102 7.67 -6.46 24.97
C ASP A 102 7.27 -5.08 24.42
N LEU A 103 6.64 -4.22 25.22
CA LEU A 103 6.35 -2.85 24.82
C LEU A 103 7.66 -2.05 24.73
N VAL A 104 7.88 -1.41 23.57
CA VAL A 104 9.08 -0.61 23.30
C VAL A 104 8.68 0.83 22.97
N VAL A 105 9.38 1.79 23.58
CA VAL A 105 9.36 3.21 23.17
C VAL A 105 10.74 3.55 22.66
N LYS A 106 10.88 3.95 21.40
CA LYS A 106 12.17 4.26 20.77
C LYS A 106 12.01 5.37 19.70
N SER A 107 13.07 6.10 19.44
CA SER A 107 13.14 7.02 18.32
C SER A 107 13.20 6.26 16.99
N GLN A 108 12.77 6.88 15.90
CA GLN A 108 12.80 6.30 14.54
C GLN A 108 12.12 4.91 14.50
N THR A 109 10.99 4.79 15.19
CA THR A 109 10.29 3.51 15.38
C THR A 109 9.89 2.88 14.06
N TYR A 110 9.44 3.69 13.10
CA TYR A 110 8.89 3.20 11.83
C TYR A 110 9.89 3.18 10.68
N GLU A 111 11.10 3.73 10.84
CA GLU A 111 12.10 3.80 9.76
C GLU A 111 12.41 2.42 9.14
N GLU A 112 12.53 1.39 9.99
CA GLU A 112 12.79 0.03 9.49
C GLU A 112 11.60 -0.55 8.71
N ILE A 113 10.35 -0.25 9.12
CA ILE A 113 9.15 -0.65 8.38
C ILE A 113 9.07 0.09 7.05
N VAL A 114 9.39 1.38 7.03
CA VAL A 114 9.46 2.18 5.81
C VAL A 114 10.49 1.58 4.85
N LYS A 115 11.69 1.33 5.37
CA LYS A 115 12.75 0.70 4.56
C LYS A 115 12.34 -0.67 4.03
N ALA A 116 11.75 -1.50 4.86
CA ALA A 116 11.33 -2.84 4.46
C ALA A 116 10.20 -2.82 3.42
N SER A 117 9.16 -2.01 3.65
CA SER A 117 8.00 -1.94 2.76
C SER A 117 8.33 -1.37 1.38
N VAL A 118 9.28 -0.42 1.29
CA VAL A 118 9.77 0.08 0.00
C VAL A 118 10.75 -0.92 -0.64
N LYS A 119 11.67 -1.49 0.15
CA LYS A 119 12.61 -2.49 -0.38
C LYS A 119 11.93 -3.75 -0.89
N TRP A 120 10.73 -4.05 -0.43
CA TRP A 120 9.97 -5.17 -0.97
C TRP A 120 9.72 -5.03 -2.48
N PHE A 121 9.52 -3.81 -3.01
CA PHE A 121 9.39 -3.60 -4.46
C PHE A 121 10.65 -4.03 -5.23
N TYR A 122 11.83 -3.85 -4.65
CA TYR A 122 13.06 -4.40 -5.22
C TYR A 122 13.01 -5.94 -5.31
N TYR A 123 12.45 -6.62 -4.29
CA TYR A 123 12.29 -8.08 -4.34
C TYR A 123 11.28 -8.52 -5.41
N GLN A 124 10.36 -7.65 -5.80
CA GLN A 124 9.38 -7.91 -6.87
C GLN A 124 9.90 -7.53 -8.28
N ARG A 125 11.11 -7.00 -8.42
CA ARG A 125 11.65 -6.65 -9.74
C ARG A 125 11.69 -7.86 -10.67
N ALA A 126 11.02 -7.79 -11.82
CA ALA A 126 11.09 -8.78 -12.90
C ALA A 126 12.33 -8.56 -13.77
N SER A 127 12.71 -9.55 -14.55
CA SER A 127 13.72 -9.50 -15.61
C SER A 127 15.16 -9.19 -15.16
N MET A 128 15.47 -9.29 -13.86
CA MET A 128 16.83 -9.12 -13.34
C MET A 128 17.13 -10.10 -12.21
N ALA A 129 18.44 -10.35 -11.98
CA ALA A 129 18.89 -11.03 -10.79
C ALA A 129 18.80 -10.11 -9.56
N LEU A 130 18.47 -10.67 -8.42
CA LEU A 130 18.60 -10.00 -7.14
C LEU A 130 19.91 -10.45 -6.50
N GLU A 131 20.90 -9.55 -6.52
CA GLU A 131 22.25 -9.84 -6.06
C GLU A 131 22.32 -9.88 -4.53
N SER A 132 23.17 -10.75 -3.97
CA SER A 132 23.29 -10.94 -2.52
C SER A 132 23.72 -9.67 -1.76
N GLN A 133 24.46 -8.76 -2.39
CA GLN A 133 24.83 -7.48 -1.78
C GLN A 133 23.62 -6.59 -1.47
N TYR A 134 22.50 -6.74 -2.20
CA TYR A 134 21.25 -6.00 -2.01
C TYR A 134 20.19 -6.86 -1.33
N ALA A 135 20.07 -8.13 -1.74
CA ALA A 135 18.98 -9.02 -1.32
C ALA A 135 19.33 -9.92 -0.12
N GLY A 136 20.63 -9.99 0.27
CA GLY A 136 21.06 -10.90 1.32
C GLY A 136 20.74 -12.36 0.99
N LYS A 137 20.13 -13.08 1.94
CA LYS A 137 19.75 -14.49 1.77
C LYS A 137 18.60 -14.73 0.78
N TRP A 138 17.83 -13.71 0.43
CA TRP A 138 16.76 -13.75 -0.57
C TRP A 138 17.25 -13.40 -1.99
N ALA A 139 18.57 -13.49 -2.22
CA ALA A 139 19.16 -13.33 -3.56
C ALA A 139 18.62 -14.43 -4.50
N ARG A 140 18.37 -14.05 -5.76
CA ARG A 140 17.85 -14.98 -6.76
C ARG A 140 18.38 -14.68 -8.16
N ALA A 141 18.43 -15.73 -8.99
CA ALA A 141 18.72 -15.58 -10.41
C ALA A 141 17.62 -14.76 -11.12
N ALA A 142 17.99 -14.15 -12.25
CA ALA A 142 17.05 -13.43 -13.09
C ALA A 142 16.01 -14.37 -13.68
N GLY A 143 14.74 -14.01 -13.54
CA GLY A 143 13.60 -14.67 -14.19
C GLY A 143 12.98 -13.79 -15.26
N HIS A 144 12.27 -14.39 -16.23
CA HIS A 144 11.57 -13.67 -17.31
C HIS A 144 12.50 -12.67 -18.05
N THR A 145 13.72 -13.11 -18.32
CA THR A 145 14.76 -12.28 -18.94
C THR A 145 14.57 -12.06 -20.43
N ASN A 146 13.77 -12.91 -21.09
CA ASN A 146 13.41 -12.68 -22.47
C ASN A 146 12.58 -11.38 -22.59
N PRO A 147 13.08 -10.31 -23.21
CA PRO A 147 12.33 -9.06 -23.28
C PRO A 147 11.14 -9.18 -24.23
N THR A 148 11.09 -10.20 -25.08
CA THR A 148 10.07 -10.36 -26.14
C THR A 148 8.83 -11.01 -25.57
N ALA A 149 7.71 -10.29 -25.60
CA ALA A 149 6.37 -10.77 -25.28
C ALA A 149 5.48 -10.82 -26.53
N GLU A 150 4.67 -11.87 -26.68
CA GLU A 150 3.77 -11.97 -27.81
C GLU A 150 2.51 -11.12 -27.62
N LEU A 151 2.05 -10.53 -28.69
CA LEU A 151 0.75 -9.88 -28.73
C LEU A 151 -0.33 -10.97 -28.79
N HIS A 152 -1.09 -11.10 -27.71
CA HIS A 152 -2.22 -12.02 -27.65
C HIS A 152 -3.31 -11.61 -28.64
N ASN A 153 -4.12 -12.56 -29.14
CA ASN A 153 -5.19 -12.30 -30.09
C ASN A 153 -6.17 -11.20 -29.65
N SER A 154 -6.38 -11.03 -28.35
CA SER A 154 -7.21 -9.94 -27.77
C SER A 154 -6.70 -8.53 -28.06
N THR A 155 -5.45 -8.38 -28.46
CA THR A 155 -4.89 -7.08 -28.88
C THR A 155 -5.40 -6.64 -30.25
N GLY A 156 -5.90 -7.57 -31.07
CA GLY A 156 -6.25 -7.35 -32.48
C GLY A 156 -5.04 -7.19 -33.40
N ALA A 157 -3.84 -7.49 -32.90
CA ALA A 157 -2.59 -7.43 -33.65
C ALA A 157 -1.80 -8.73 -33.48
N SER A 158 -0.77 -8.92 -34.30
CA SER A 158 0.16 -10.05 -34.21
C SER A 158 1.61 -9.56 -34.12
N GLY A 159 2.50 -10.43 -33.66
CA GLY A 159 3.90 -10.10 -33.49
C GLY A 159 4.28 -10.00 -32.01
N THR A 160 5.32 -9.25 -31.72
CA THR A 160 5.91 -9.17 -30.39
C THR A 160 6.24 -7.72 -30.04
N ILE A 161 6.32 -7.44 -28.75
CA ILE A 161 6.93 -6.21 -28.22
C ILE A 161 8.08 -6.56 -27.28
N ASN A 162 9.04 -5.65 -27.14
CA ASN A 162 10.05 -5.73 -26.11
C ASN A 162 9.49 -5.12 -24.81
N SER A 163 9.33 -5.94 -23.77
CA SER A 163 8.80 -5.50 -22.48
C SER A 163 9.50 -6.24 -21.35
N ASN A 164 10.41 -5.55 -20.70
CA ASN A 164 11.17 -6.02 -19.55
C ASN A 164 11.00 -5.06 -18.37
N LYS A 165 11.65 -5.34 -17.24
CA LYS A 165 11.49 -4.61 -15.98
C LYS A 165 10.08 -4.73 -15.39
N GLY A 166 9.72 -3.82 -14.52
CA GLY A 166 8.47 -3.82 -13.77
C GLY A 166 8.51 -4.70 -12.53
N TRP A 167 7.47 -4.60 -11.73
CA TRP A 167 7.29 -5.43 -10.54
C TRP A 167 6.33 -6.57 -10.84
N TYR A 168 6.62 -7.75 -10.31
CA TYR A 168 5.61 -8.79 -10.15
C TYR A 168 4.50 -8.24 -9.24
N ASP A 169 3.28 -8.55 -9.56
CA ASP A 169 2.11 -7.90 -8.97
C ASP A 169 1.85 -8.33 -7.52
N ALA A 170 1.86 -9.64 -7.30
CA ALA A 170 1.38 -10.23 -6.06
C ALA A 170 2.23 -11.46 -5.70
N GLY A 171 1.58 -12.54 -5.28
CA GLY A 171 2.22 -13.84 -5.13
C GLY A 171 2.57 -14.51 -6.46
N ASP A 172 2.09 -13.99 -7.57
CA ASP A 172 2.33 -14.44 -8.95
C ASP A 172 3.44 -13.64 -9.65
N TYR A 173 3.62 -13.89 -10.97
CA TYR A 173 4.62 -13.24 -11.81
C TYR A 173 4.02 -12.35 -12.92
N GLY A 174 2.72 -12.14 -12.89
CA GLY A 174 2.04 -11.20 -13.77
C GLY A 174 2.42 -9.74 -13.48
N ARG A 175 2.23 -8.88 -14.49
CA ARG A 175 2.40 -7.43 -14.40
C ARG A 175 1.19 -6.76 -15.00
N TYR A 176 0.49 -5.94 -14.21
CA TYR A 176 -0.83 -5.40 -14.54
C TYR A 176 -0.80 -3.87 -14.47
N ILE A 177 -1.26 -3.19 -15.53
CA ILE A 177 -1.18 -1.72 -15.60
C ILE A 177 -2.09 -1.06 -14.56
N VAL A 178 -3.32 -1.54 -14.38
CA VAL A 178 -4.26 -0.96 -13.42
C VAL A 178 -3.71 -1.02 -12.00
N ASN A 179 -3.20 -2.18 -11.57
CA ASN A 179 -2.68 -2.35 -10.23
C ASN A 179 -1.33 -1.63 -10.01
N SER A 180 -0.45 -1.67 -11.02
CA SER A 180 0.78 -0.85 -11.03
C SER A 180 0.44 0.64 -10.99
N GLY A 181 -0.72 1.03 -11.52
CA GLY A 181 -1.22 2.39 -11.53
C GLY A 181 -1.30 3.00 -10.15
N ILE A 182 -2.24 2.56 -9.35
CA ILE A 182 -2.42 3.08 -7.98
C ILE A 182 -1.18 2.89 -7.11
N THR A 183 -0.45 1.77 -7.30
CA THR A 183 0.79 1.49 -6.58
C THR A 183 1.84 2.56 -6.82
N THR A 184 2.15 2.81 -8.09
CA THR A 184 3.17 3.79 -8.49
C THR A 184 2.75 5.21 -8.11
N TYR A 185 1.47 5.53 -8.26
CA TYR A 185 0.89 6.81 -7.84
C TYR A 185 1.10 7.05 -6.34
N THR A 186 0.77 6.08 -5.49
CA THR A 186 0.91 6.19 -4.03
C THR A 186 2.36 6.42 -3.61
N LEU A 187 3.32 5.72 -4.24
CA LEU A 187 4.74 5.91 -3.94
C LEU A 187 5.29 7.25 -4.46
N LEU A 188 4.85 7.71 -5.63
CA LEU A 188 5.18 9.04 -6.15
C LEU A 188 4.64 10.13 -5.22
N SER A 189 3.40 9.99 -4.74
CA SER A 189 2.78 10.93 -3.77
C SER A 189 3.58 10.97 -2.47
N LEU A 190 4.09 9.84 -1.98
CA LEU A 190 4.94 9.82 -0.79
C LEU A 190 6.20 10.67 -0.97
N TYR A 191 6.86 10.52 -2.12
CA TYR A 191 8.02 11.34 -2.44
C TYR A 191 7.65 12.82 -2.60
N GLU A 192 6.59 13.12 -3.33
CA GLU A 192 6.13 14.50 -3.58
C GLU A 192 5.77 15.25 -2.30
N HIS A 193 5.19 14.55 -1.32
CA HIS A 193 4.83 15.14 -0.02
C HIS A 193 6.03 15.33 0.92
N PHE A 194 7.05 14.46 0.86
CA PHE A 194 8.19 14.50 1.78
C PHE A 194 9.54 14.39 1.06
N PRO A 195 9.82 15.22 0.03
CA PRO A 195 11.03 15.07 -0.79
C PRO A 195 12.31 15.27 0.02
N ALA A 196 12.31 16.18 1.01
CA ALA A 196 13.48 16.42 1.85
C ALA A 196 13.87 15.20 2.70
N TYR A 197 12.87 14.45 3.19
CA TYR A 197 13.10 13.24 3.96
C TYR A 197 13.56 12.09 3.05
N PHE A 198 12.81 11.79 1.99
CA PHE A 198 13.08 10.63 1.12
C PHE A 198 14.29 10.82 0.21
N LYS A 199 14.75 12.04 -0.01
CA LYS A 199 15.99 12.30 -0.76
C LYS A 199 17.23 11.71 -0.08
N THR A 200 17.23 11.60 1.24
CA THR A 200 18.37 11.16 2.04
C THR A 200 18.27 9.73 2.55
N LEU A 201 17.09 9.13 2.49
CA LEU A 201 16.85 7.78 3.00
C LEU A 201 17.34 6.75 1.98
N MET A 202 18.21 5.84 2.45
CA MET A 202 18.83 4.80 1.61
C MET A 202 18.23 3.43 1.91
N TRP A 203 17.97 2.66 0.85
CA TRP A 203 17.38 1.32 0.94
C TRP A 203 18.35 0.19 0.59
N ASN A 204 19.58 0.51 0.23
CA ASN A 204 20.53 -0.47 -0.29
C ASN A 204 19.91 -1.29 -1.44
N ILE A 205 19.55 -0.60 -2.50
CA ILE A 205 19.04 -1.15 -3.77
C ILE A 205 19.96 -0.69 -4.90
N PRO A 206 20.00 -1.40 -6.04
CA PRO A 206 20.71 -0.88 -7.21
C PRO A 206 19.95 0.36 -7.74
N ALA A 207 20.60 1.52 -7.58
CA ALA A 207 20.11 2.81 -8.06
C ALA A 207 21.03 3.31 -9.19
N GLU A 208 20.43 3.92 -10.21
CA GLU A 208 21.15 4.50 -11.34
C GLU A 208 21.35 6.01 -11.11
N GLY A 209 22.57 6.49 -11.26
CA GLY A 209 22.89 7.92 -11.20
C GLY A 209 22.73 8.54 -9.81
N THR A 210 22.12 9.72 -9.75
CA THR A 210 21.94 10.52 -8.52
C THR A 210 20.48 10.57 -8.04
N LEU A 211 19.63 9.68 -8.55
CA LEU A 211 18.25 9.59 -8.10
C LEU A 211 18.19 9.14 -6.64
N PRO A 212 17.31 9.74 -5.82
CA PRO A 212 16.92 9.15 -4.54
C PRO A 212 16.45 7.70 -4.72
N ASP A 213 16.81 6.81 -3.79
CA ASP A 213 16.50 5.38 -3.91
C ASP A 213 15.00 5.12 -4.16
N LEU A 214 14.09 5.85 -3.48
CA LEU A 214 12.66 5.71 -3.72
C LEU A 214 12.28 5.99 -5.19
N LEU A 215 12.83 7.04 -5.77
CA LEU A 215 12.59 7.36 -7.18
C LEU A 215 13.28 6.37 -8.12
N ALA A 216 14.46 5.85 -7.76
CA ALA A 216 15.14 4.82 -8.54
C ALA A 216 14.32 3.52 -8.59
N GLU A 217 13.69 3.13 -7.45
CA GLU A 217 12.80 1.97 -7.39
C GLU A 217 11.54 2.19 -8.23
N ILE A 218 10.88 3.33 -8.07
CA ILE A 218 9.68 3.68 -8.84
C ILE A 218 9.98 3.70 -10.36
N LYS A 219 11.15 4.25 -10.75
CA LYS A 219 11.57 4.30 -12.16
C LYS A 219 11.66 2.92 -12.80
N TYR A 220 12.04 1.90 -12.03
CA TYR A 220 12.10 0.52 -12.53
C TYR A 220 10.76 0.03 -13.06
N ASN A 221 9.65 0.39 -12.38
CA ASN A 221 8.30 0.07 -12.83
C ASN A 221 7.81 1.01 -13.93
N LEU A 222 8.07 2.31 -13.83
CA LEU A 222 7.73 3.27 -14.89
C LEU A 222 8.36 2.91 -16.23
N ASP A 223 9.60 2.43 -16.22
CA ASP A 223 10.29 1.98 -17.43
C ASP A 223 9.56 0.81 -18.09
N TRP A 224 9.02 -0.14 -17.32
CA TRP A 224 8.17 -1.20 -17.84
C TRP A 224 6.84 -0.66 -18.37
N MET A 225 6.16 0.19 -17.60
CA MET A 225 4.88 0.78 -18.02
C MET A 225 5.01 1.49 -19.38
N LEU A 226 6.10 2.21 -19.60
CA LEU A 226 6.39 2.87 -20.89
C LEU A 226 6.48 1.88 -22.06
N THR A 227 6.90 0.63 -21.84
CA THR A 227 6.93 -0.40 -22.88
C THR A 227 5.54 -0.92 -23.26
N MET A 228 4.56 -0.73 -22.39
CA MET A 228 3.18 -1.19 -22.58
C MET A 228 2.34 -0.22 -23.41
N GLN A 229 2.86 0.98 -23.72
CA GLN A 229 2.17 1.92 -24.59
C GLN A 229 2.41 1.60 -26.06
N ALA A 230 1.34 1.36 -26.79
CA ALA A 230 1.39 1.16 -28.23
C ALA A 230 1.59 2.49 -29.00
N ALA A 231 1.97 2.39 -30.29
CA ALA A 231 2.26 3.55 -31.12
C ALA A 231 1.06 4.52 -31.25
N ASP A 232 -0.18 4.02 -31.19
CA ASP A 232 -1.39 4.83 -31.22
C ASP A 232 -1.70 5.56 -29.91
N GLY A 233 -0.94 5.28 -28.83
CA GLY A 233 -1.09 5.88 -27.52
C GLY A 233 -1.84 5.02 -26.50
N GLY A 234 -2.61 4.03 -26.93
CA GLY A 234 -3.33 3.12 -26.06
C GLY A 234 -2.39 2.17 -25.33
N VAL A 235 -2.73 1.80 -24.10
CA VAL A 235 -1.89 0.99 -23.22
C VAL A 235 -2.47 -0.42 -23.10
N TYR A 236 -1.61 -1.42 -23.27
CA TYR A 236 -1.97 -2.82 -23.07
C TYR A 236 -2.27 -3.08 -21.59
N HIS A 237 -3.27 -3.91 -21.32
CA HIS A 237 -3.81 -4.10 -19.98
C HIS A 237 -2.85 -4.81 -19.03
N LYS A 238 -2.19 -5.85 -19.52
CA LYS A 238 -1.25 -6.65 -18.72
C LYS A 238 -0.21 -7.40 -19.56
N LEU A 239 0.87 -7.80 -18.91
CA LEU A 239 1.90 -8.71 -19.41
C LEU A 239 1.96 -9.93 -18.50
N THR A 240 1.61 -11.12 -19.00
CA THR A 240 1.42 -12.31 -18.19
C THR A 240 1.59 -13.60 -19.01
N SER A 241 1.78 -14.73 -18.34
CA SER A 241 1.50 -16.07 -18.90
C SER A 241 -0.01 -16.28 -19.06
N LEU A 242 -0.42 -17.30 -19.80
CA LEU A 242 -1.87 -17.59 -19.98
C LEU A 242 -2.49 -18.13 -18.67
N GLY A 243 -1.72 -18.85 -17.85
CA GLY A 243 -2.12 -19.31 -16.52
C GLY A 243 -1.03 -19.05 -15.50
N PHE A 244 -1.36 -19.15 -14.22
CA PHE A 244 -0.38 -18.99 -13.16
C PHE A 244 0.61 -20.16 -13.18
N PRO A 245 1.94 -19.92 -13.02
CA PRO A 245 2.89 -20.98 -12.78
C PRO A 245 2.65 -21.62 -11.41
N GLY A 246 3.13 -22.85 -11.23
CA GLY A 246 3.21 -23.47 -9.91
C GLY A 246 4.19 -22.76 -8.97
N ASP A 247 4.53 -23.42 -7.86
CA ASP A 247 5.55 -22.90 -6.95
C ASP A 247 6.94 -23.18 -7.49
N VAL A 248 7.44 -22.20 -8.18
CA VAL A 248 8.79 -22.18 -8.76
C VAL A 248 9.38 -20.81 -8.58
N MET A 249 10.70 -20.73 -8.52
CA MET A 249 11.40 -19.44 -8.57
C MET A 249 11.21 -18.77 -9.96
N PRO A 250 11.27 -17.42 -10.07
CA PRO A 250 11.11 -16.73 -11.35
C PRO A 250 12.03 -17.25 -12.46
N ALA A 251 13.26 -17.67 -12.11
CA ALA A 251 14.22 -18.21 -13.06
C ALA A 251 13.86 -19.63 -13.57
N GLN A 252 12.95 -20.31 -12.91
CA GLN A 252 12.49 -21.64 -13.26
C GLN A 252 11.15 -21.62 -14.01
N ASP A 253 10.46 -20.49 -14.00
CA ASP A 253 9.26 -20.29 -14.80
C ASP A 253 9.63 -20.06 -16.26
N ASN A 254 9.36 -21.05 -17.09
CA ASN A 254 9.58 -21.04 -18.53
C ASN A 254 8.32 -20.69 -19.32
N SER A 255 7.29 -20.20 -18.65
CA SER A 255 6.03 -19.82 -19.28
C SER A 255 6.25 -18.72 -20.29
N LYS A 256 5.61 -18.86 -21.46
CA LYS A 256 5.60 -17.82 -22.47
C LYS A 256 4.80 -16.62 -22.00
N LEU A 257 5.34 -15.43 -22.22
CA LEU A 257 4.68 -14.18 -21.85
C LEU A 257 3.88 -13.60 -23.01
N TYR A 258 2.70 -13.11 -22.68
CA TYR A 258 1.74 -12.47 -23.58
C TYR A 258 1.37 -11.08 -23.08
N VAL A 259 1.22 -10.19 -24.04
CA VAL A 259 0.62 -8.88 -23.83
C VAL A 259 -0.87 -8.97 -24.16
N ILE A 260 -1.71 -8.68 -23.20
CA ILE A 260 -3.16 -8.79 -23.32
C ILE A 260 -3.74 -7.42 -23.68
N GLY A 261 -4.88 -7.43 -24.36
CA GLY A 261 -5.53 -6.28 -25.01
C GLY A 261 -5.50 -4.96 -24.27
N LYS A 262 -5.71 -3.87 -24.98
CA LYS A 262 -5.75 -2.53 -24.41
C LYS A 262 -7.03 -2.30 -23.62
N SER A 263 -6.95 -1.47 -22.55
CA SER A 263 -8.13 -1.01 -21.81
C SER A 263 -8.12 0.50 -21.64
N THR A 264 -9.31 1.10 -21.58
CA THR A 264 -9.48 2.54 -21.38
C THR A 264 -9.04 2.94 -19.97
N ALA A 265 -9.46 2.18 -18.95
CA ALA A 265 -9.05 2.41 -17.55
C ALA A 265 -7.53 2.37 -17.40
N GLY A 266 -6.87 1.26 -17.76
CA GLY A 266 -5.41 1.18 -17.66
C GLY A 266 -4.67 2.23 -18.49
N THR A 267 -5.27 2.70 -19.60
CA THR A 267 -4.68 3.79 -20.39
C THR A 267 -4.77 5.13 -19.67
N PHE A 268 -5.86 5.42 -18.96
CA PHE A 268 -5.98 6.63 -18.15
C PHE A 268 -5.14 6.55 -16.87
N ASP A 269 -5.06 5.39 -16.20
CA ASP A 269 -4.12 5.19 -15.08
C ASP A 269 -2.69 5.52 -15.50
N PHE A 270 -2.25 4.94 -16.61
CA PHE A 270 -0.94 5.23 -17.18
C PHE A 270 -0.74 6.74 -17.44
N ALA A 271 -1.76 7.41 -18.00
CA ALA A 271 -1.69 8.85 -18.28
C ALA A 271 -1.50 9.68 -16.99
N ALA A 272 -2.25 9.35 -15.93
CA ALA A 272 -2.14 10.00 -14.63
C ALA A 272 -0.72 9.89 -14.05
N ILE A 273 -0.21 8.66 -14.00
CA ILE A 273 1.09 8.37 -13.41
C ILE A 273 2.23 9.00 -14.20
N MET A 274 2.18 8.94 -15.52
CA MET A 274 3.21 9.54 -16.37
C MET A 274 3.19 11.07 -16.28
N ALA A 275 2.03 11.71 -16.10
CA ALA A 275 1.93 13.15 -15.85
C ALA A 275 2.57 13.52 -14.51
N MET A 276 2.26 12.80 -13.44
CA MET A 276 2.86 13.00 -12.12
C MET A 276 4.36 12.73 -12.15
N ALA A 277 4.80 11.62 -12.74
CA ALA A 277 6.21 11.29 -12.88
C ALA A 277 6.98 12.39 -13.63
N SER A 278 6.38 12.98 -14.67
CA SER A 278 7.00 14.09 -15.41
C SER A 278 7.41 15.25 -14.50
N ARG A 279 6.51 15.70 -13.59
CA ARG A 279 6.85 16.82 -12.71
C ARG A 279 7.86 16.45 -11.61
N ILE A 280 7.77 15.23 -11.08
CA ILE A 280 8.65 14.75 -10.00
C ILE A 280 10.08 14.47 -10.50
N TYR A 281 10.24 13.85 -11.67
CA TYR A 281 11.56 13.54 -12.21
C TYR A 281 12.24 14.73 -12.90
N LYS A 282 11.51 15.80 -13.24
CA LYS A 282 12.05 16.97 -13.95
C LYS A 282 13.32 17.57 -13.36
N PRO A 283 13.46 17.70 -12.01
CA PRO A 283 14.70 18.21 -11.41
C PRO A 283 15.91 17.29 -11.53
N PHE A 284 15.70 16.00 -11.82
CA PHE A 284 16.73 14.97 -11.87
C PHE A 284 17.10 14.58 -13.32
N ASP A 285 16.06 14.43 -14.17
CA ASP A 285 16.21 14.03 -15.58
C ASP A 285 15.10 14.68 -16.42
N ALA A 286 15.40 15.82 -17.00
CA ALA A 286 14.45 16.58 -17.83
C ALA A 286 14.06 15.83 -19.11
N THR A 287 14.93 14.97 -19.65
CA THR A 287 14.65 14.16 -20.82
C THR A 287 13.66 13.07 -20.50
N TYR A 288 13.84 12.38 -19.40
CA TYR A 288 12.91 11.37 -18.91
C TYR A 288 11.55 11.99 -18.56
N ALA A 289 11.55 13.13 -17.88
CA ALA A 289 10.36 13.89 -17.56
C ALA A 289 9.55 14.27 -18.82
N SER A 290 10.22 14.74 -19.86
CA SER A 290 9.59 15.06 -21.15
C SER A 290 9.00 13.81 -21.82
N LYS A 291 9.72 12.68 -21.80
CA LYS A 291 9.23 11.39 -22.32
C LYS A 291 7.94 10.95 -21.58
N CYS A 292 7.91 11.06 -20.25
CA CYS A 292 6.72 10.74 -19.46
C CYS A 292 5.54 11.66 -19.83
N LEU A 293 5.75 12.96 -19.95
CA LEU A 293 4.68 13.89 -20.29
C LEU A 293 4.08 13.62 -21.68
N GLU A 294 4.91 13.38 -22.68
CA GLU A 294 4.43 13.05 -24.02
C GLU A 294 3.68 11.71 -24.04
N ALA A 295 4.14 10.71 -23.27
CA ALA A 295 3.43 9.45 -23.11
C ALA A 295 2.06 9.66 -22.44
N ALA A 296 1.99 10.47 -21.38
CA ALA A 296 0.74 10.81 -20.70
C ALA A 296 -0.28 11.46 -21.63
N LYS A 297 0.15 12.47 -22.40
CA LYS A 297 -0.72 13.17 -23.37
C LYS A 297 -1.26 12.25 -24.46
N LYS A 298 -0.41 11.37 -25.01
CA LYS A 298 -0.84 10.39 -26.01
C LYS A 298 -1.85 9.39 -25.45
N ALA A 299 -1.61 8.89 -24.24
CA ALA A 299 -2.52 7.97 -23.55
C ALA A 299 -3.86 8.63 -23.28
N PHE A 300 -3.87 9.85 -22.75
CA PHE A 300 -5.10 10.59 -22.49
C PHE A 300 -5.92 10.82 -23.75
N ALA A 301 -5.27 11.25 -24.84
CA ALA A 301 -5.94 11.45 -26.15
C ALA A 301 -6.53 10.14 -26.69
N TRP A 302 -5.80 9.00 -26.56
CA TRP A 302 -6.31 7.70 -26.98
C TRP A 302 -7.51 7.29 -26.13
N GLY A 303 -7.46 7.46 -24.80
CA GLY A 303 -8.57 7.14 -23.89
C GLY A 303 -9.83 7.93 -24.21
N GLN A 304 -9.69 9.22 -24.54
CA GLN A 304 -10.82 10.05 -25.00
C GLN A 304 -11.45 9.56 -26.31
N GLN A 305 -10.64 9.03 -27.24
CA GLN A 305 -11.13 8.49 -28.52
C GLN A 305 -11.69 7.06 -28.39
N ASN A 306 -11.35 6.35 -27.30
CA ASN A 306 -11.75 4.96 -27.04
C ASN A 306 -12.43 4.81 -25.68
N PRO A 307 -13.51 5.56 -25.36
CA PRO A 307 -14.06 5.68 -24.01
C PRO A 307 -14.70 4.39 -23.48
N ASN A 308 -15.00 3.43 -24.34
CA ASN A 308 -15.74 2.21 -24.02
C ASN A 308 -14.92 0.94 -24.26
N ARG A 309 -13.59 1.03 -24.36
CA ARG A 309 -12.75 -0.15 -24.48
C ARG A 309 -12.44 -0.72 -23.09
N ASN A 310 -13.51 -1.16 -22.42
CA ASN A 310 -13.45 -1.70 -21.09
C ASN A 310 -12.87 -3.12 -21.07
N TYR A 311 -12.16 -3.46 -20.00
CA TYR A 311 -11.69 -4.82 -19.77
C TYR A 311 -12.66 -5.51 -18.80
N LEU A 312 -13.64 -6.24 -19.34
CA LEU A 312 -14.75 -6.81 -18.57
C LEU A 312 -14.47 -8.24 -18.07
N ALA A 313 -13.58 -8.95 -18.74
CA ALA A 313 -13.16 -10.30 -18.40
C ALA A 313 -11.87 -10.67 -19.13
N ASN A 314 -11.19 -11.66 -18.63
CA ASN A 314 -10.09 -12.30 -19.36
C ASN A 314 -10.56 -12.94 -20.65
N PRO A 315 -9.71 -12.99 -21.71
CA PRO A 315 -9.89 -13.96 -22.79
C PRO A 315 -10.04 -15.39 -22.25
N SER A 316 -10.77 -16.24 -22.96
CA SER A 316 -11.12 -17.57 -22.45
C SER A 316 -9.93 -18.50 -22.18
N ASP A 317 -8.79 -18.22 -22.78
CA ASP A 317 -7.53 -18.96 -22.61
C ASP A 317 -6.57 -18.28 -21.60
N VAL A 318 -7.00 -17.22 -20.93
CA VAL A 318 -6.22 -16.49 -19.91
C VAL A 318 -6.88 -16.64 -18.56
N SER A 319 -6.16 -17.15 -17.56
CA SER A 319 -6.66 -17.39 -16.19
C SER A 319 -5.92 -16.62 -15.10
N THR A 320 -4.99 -15.72 -15.46
CA THR A 320 -4.30 -14.84 -14.50
C THR A 320 -5.19 -13.67 -14.06
N GLY A 321 -4.81 -12.89 -13.06
CA GLY A 321 -5.60 -11.76 -12.53
C GLY A 321 -6.21 -10.91 -13.64
N ALA A 322 -7.49 -10.57 -13.52
CA ALA A 322 -8.20 -9.85 -14.57
C ALA A 322 -8.16 -8.33 -14.38
N TYR A 323 -8.38 -7.84 -13.15
CA TYR A 323 -8.50 -6.40 -12.87
C TYR A 323 -9.54 -5.73 -13.78
N GLU A 324 -10.77 -6.29 -13.74
CA GLU A 324 -11.87 -5.83 -14.59
C GLU A 324 -12.26 -4.39 -14.27
N ASN A 325 -12.57 -3.65 -15.33
CA ASN A 325 -13.10 -2.31 -15.19
C ASN A 325 -14.20 -2.09 -16.25
N ASP A 326 -15.39 -1.69 -15.77
CA ASP A 326 -16.56 -1.41 -16.59
C ASP A 326 -16.84 0.10 -16.74
N ASN A 327 -16.11 0.95 -16.00
CA ASN A 327 -16.33 2.39 -15.98
C ASN A 327 -15.00 3.14 -15.76
N PRO A 328 -14.35 3.64 -16.80
CA PRO A 328 -13.05 4.30 -16.73
C PRO A 328 -13.14 5.81 -16.38
N ASN A 329 -14.24 6.27 -15.78
CA ASN A 329 -14.44 7.71 -15.55
C ASN A 329 -13.63 8.23 -14.36
N ASP A 330 -13.34 7.41 -13.37
CA ASP A 330 -12.51 7.73 -12.24
C ASP A 330 -11.02 7.84 -12.64
N GLU A 331 -10.51 6.93 -13.48
CA GLU A 331 -9.16 7.02 -14.02
C GLU A 331 -9.03 8.20 -15.00
N LYS A 332 -10.08 8.50 -15.78
CA LYS A 332 -10.12 9.70 -16.61
C LYS A 332 -10.06 10.98 -15.77
N LEU A 333 -10.80 11.00 -14.66
CA LEU A 333 -10.79 12.11 -13.73
C LEU A 333 -9.39 12.33 -13.15
N LEU A 334 -8.72 11.26 -12.69
CA LEU A 334 -7.38 11.32 -12.16
C LEU A 334 -6.38 11.78 -13.23
N ALA A 335 -6.41 11.18 -14.42
CA ALA A 335 -5.52 11.52 -15.52
C ALA A 335 -5.65 12.99 -15.97
N GLY A 336 -6.88 13.47 -16.10
CA GLY A 336 -7.13 14.87 -16.45
C GLY A 336 -6.70 15.83 -15.36
N THR A 337 -6.93 15.48 -14.07
CA THR A 337 -6.46 16.26 -12.93
C THR A 337 -4.94 16.39 -12.93
N GLU A 338 -4.22 15.27 -13.09
CA GLU A 338 -2.76 15.23 -13.10
C GLU A 338 -2.15 15.98 -14.29
N LEU A 339 -2.72 15.81 -15.48
CA LEU A 339 -2.28 16.57 -16.67
C LEU A 339 -2.54 18.06 -16.51
N PHE A 340 -3.66 18.46 -15.93
CA PHE A 340 -3.95 19.87 -15.68
C PHE A 340 -3.00 20.47 -14.65
N ILE A 341 -2.70 19.76 -13.55
CA ILE A 341 -1.71 20.19 -12.55
C ILE A 341 -0.32 20.35 -13.20
N THR A 342 0.09 19.38 -14.00
CA THR A 342 1.44 19.32 -14.57
C THR A 342 1.65 20.35 -15.70
N THR A 343 0.63 20.61 -16.52
CA THR A 343 0.76 21.45 -17.73
C THR A 343 0.16 22.84 -17.57
N GLY A 344 -0.81 23.02 -16.70
CA GLY A 344 -1.64 24.23 -16.62
C GLY A 344 -2.68 24.35 -17.74
N ASP A 345 -2.79 23.38 -18.65
CA ASP A 345 -3.70 23.40 -19.78
C ASP A 345 -5.11 22.98 -19.35
N ALA A 346 -6.03 23.94 -19.37
CA ALA A 346 -7.42 23.76 -18.96
C ALA A 346 -8.21 22.74 -19.81
N SER A 347 -7.72 22.35 -20.98
CA SER A 347 -8.36 21.32 -21.82
C SER A 347 -8.35 19.94 -21.16
N TYR A 348 -7.44 19.70 -20.21
CA TYR A 348 -7.38 18.45 -19.43
C TYR A 348 -8.30 18.47 -18.22
N LYS A 349 -8.79 19.62 -17.76
CA LYS A 349 -9.57 19.74 -16.53
C LYS A 349 -10.82 18.85 -16.58
N GLN A 350 -10.99 18.01 -15.56
CA GLN A 350 -12.17 17.17 -15.36
C GLN A 350 -12.88 17.60 -14.09
N SER A 351 -14.23 17.59 -14.12
CA SER A 351 -15.05 17.87 -12.93
C SER A 351 -15.42 16.58 -12.20
N GLY A 352 -15.61 16.70 -10.89
CA GLY A 352 -15.99 15.59 -10.01
C GLY A 352 -15.04 15.44 -8.82
N SER A 353 -15.54 14.82 -7.78
CA SER A 353 -14.82 14.45 -6.56
C SER A 353 -15.64 13.40 -5.79
N SER A 354 -15.01 12.65 -4.89
CA SER A 354 -15.64 11.55 -4.15
C SER A 354 -15.33 11.66 -2.65
N GLU A 355 -16.19 11.10 -1.83
CA GLU A 355 -15.96 10.82 -0.42
C GLU A 355 -15.37 9.42 -0.16
N TYR A 356 -15.09 8.63 -1.20
CA TYR A 356 -14.61 7.26 -1.06
C TYR A 356 -13.08 7.18 -1.10
N VAL A 357 -12.54 6.32 -0.23
CA VAL A 357 -11.11 5.98 -0.22
C VAL A 357 -10.78 5.16 -1.45
N SER A 358 -9.71 5.51 -2.13
CA SER A 358 -9.32 4.85 -3.38
C SER A 358 -8.77 3.45 -3.17
N TYR A 359 -9.01 2.61 -4.17
CA TYR A 359 -8.42 1.30 -4.36
C TYR A 359 -8.23 1.07 -5.88
N TRP A 360 -7.69 -0.06 -6.32
CA TRP A 360 -7.40 -0.29 -7.74
C TRP A 360 -8.61 -0.17 -8.69
N GLY A 361 -9.81 -0.37 -8.20
CA GLY A 361 -11.05 -0.27 -8.99
C GLY A 361 -11.81 1.05 -8.86
N ASP A 362 -11.31 2.00 -8.07
CA ASP A 362 -11.83 3.38 -7.98
C ASP A 362 -10.74 4.32 -7.45
N VAL A 363 -10.19 5.13 -8.33
CA VAL A 363 -9.12 6.10 -8.02
C VAL A 363 -9.63 7.53 -7.84
N THR A 364 -10.96 7.74 -7.80
CA THR A 364 -11.57 9.08 -7.65
C THR A 364 -11.05 9.84 -6.42
N GLY A 365 -10.81 9.13 -5.31
CA GLY A 365 -10.31 9.72 -4.07
C GLY A 365 -8.95 10.38 -4.21
N LEU A 366 -8.05 9.83 -5.05
CA LEU A 366 -6.76 10.43 -5.37
C LEU A 366 -6.95 11.78 -6.08
N ALA A 367 -7.78 11.82 -7.12
CA ALA A 367 -8.12 13.06 -7.82
C ALA A 367 -8.79 14.08 -6.88
N THR A 368 -9.60 13.62 -5.92
CA THR A 368 -10.24 14.48 -4.91
C THR A 368 -9.21 15.15 -4.04
N TYR A 369 -8.20 14.42 -3.58
CA TYR A 369 -7.12 14.98 -2.78
C TYR A 369 -6.28 16.00 -3.58
N GLU A 370 -5.90 15.67 -4.80
CA GLU A 370 -5.15 16.59 -5.67
C GLU A 370 -5.91 17.90 -5.92
N LYS A 371 -7.21 17.83 -6.15
CA LYS A 371 -8.04 19.05 -6.29
C LYS A 371 -8.06 19.87 -5.00
N ALA A 372 -8.20 19.21 -3.83
CA ALA A 372 -8.25 19.88 -2.54
C ALA A 372 -6.95 20.67 -2.23
N THR A 373 -5.81 20.15 -2.67
CA THR A 373 -4.48 20.77 -2.46
C THR A 373 -4.13 21.85 -3.48
N HIS A 374 -4.77 21.86 -4.66
CA HIS A 374 -4.48 22.79 -5.75
C HIS A 374 -5.54 23.88 -5.91
N GLN A 375 -5.82 24.61 -4.81
CA GLN A 375 -6.85 25.65 -4.72
C GLN A 375 -6.79 26.68 -5.86
N THR A 376 -5.58 27.08 -6.29
CA THR A 376 -5.41 28.09 -7.34
C THR A 376 -5.94 27.61 -8.70
N GLN A 377 -5.78 26.31 -9.00
CA GLN A 377 -6.20 25.72 -10.27
C GLN A 377 -7.66 25.29 -10.27
N PHE A 378 -8.17 24.80 -9.13
CA PHE A 378 -9.51 24.21 -9.06
C PHE A 378 -10.56 25.13 -8.42
N GLY A 379 -10.16 26.21 -7.70
CA GLY A 379 -11.10 27.19 -7.17
C GLY A 379 -12.17 26.59 -6.25
N GLY A 380 -13.45 26.74 -6.60
CA GLY A 380 -14.57 26.21 -5.82
C GLY A 380 -14.58 24.68 -5.70
N GLU A 381 -14.14 23.96 -6.73
CA GLU A 381 -14.04 22.48 -6.72
C GLU A 381 -13.03 22.00 -5.66
N ALA A 382 -11.97 22.77 -5.38
CA ALA A 382 -11.01 22.43 -4.34
C ALA A 382 -11.64 22.46 -2.93
N ASN A 383 -12.52 23.44 -2.67
CA ASN A 383 -13.24 23.52 -1.40
C ASN A 383 -14.24 22.37 -1.25
N GLU A 384 -14.97 22.01 -2.31
CA GLU A 384 -15.86 20.84 -2.31
C GLU A 384 -15.09 19.57 -2.04
N ALA A 385 -13.99 19.34 -2.74
CA ALA A 385 -13.11 18.19 -2.55
C ALA A 385 -12.58 18.11 -1.11
N LYS A 386 -12.13 19.24 -0.54
CA LYS A 386 -11.71 19.32 0.86
C LYS A 386 -12.83 18.89 1.82
N GLN A 387 -14.06 19.38 1.62
CA GLN A 387 -15.19 19.01 2.49
C GLN A 387 -15.51 17.52 2.44
N LYS A 388 -15.43 16.90 1.27
CA LYS A 388 -15.62 15.44 1.12
C LYS A 388 -14.56 14.65 1.88
N ILE A 389 -13.28 15.05 1.77
CA ILE A 389 -12.20 14.42 2.52
C ILE A 389 -12.44 14.53 4.03
N LEU A 390 -12.78 15.72 4.51
CA LEU A 390 -12.98 15.96 5.94
C LEU A 390 -14.21 15.19 6.48
N GLY A 391 -15.31 15.13 5.72
CA GLY A 391 -16.52 14.38 6.12
C GLY A 391 -16.23 12.89 6.33
N THR A 392 -15.51 12.26 5.41
CA THR A 392 -15.10 10.85 5.55
C THR A 392 -14.08 10.66 6.68
N ALA A 393 -13.10 11.57 6.80
CA ALA A 393 -12.10 11.51 7.88
C ALA A 393 -12.73 11.65 9.27
N ASP A 394 -13.75 12.50 9.45
CA ASP A 394 -14.49 12.63 10.70
C ASP A 394 -15.23 11.32 11.07
N ASN A 395 -15.81 10.63 10.08
CA ASN A 395 -16.40 9.32 10.30
C ASN A 395 -15.36 8.29 10.77
N PHE A 396 -14.17 8.29 10.18
CA PHE A 396 -13.07 7.42 10.59
C PHE A 396 -12.59 7.73 12.02
N VAL A 397 -12.41 9.00 12.36
CA VAL A 397 -12.08 9.42 13.74
C VAL A 397 -13.12 8.87 14.74
N ASN A 398 -14.40 9.02 14.43
CA ASN A 398 -15.48 8.52 15.31
C ASN A 398 -15.46 6.99 15.47
N ARG A 399 -15.13 6.24 14.40
CA ARG A 399 -14.96 4.78 14.47
C ARG A 399 -13.77 4.40 15.36
N ALA A 400 -12.65 5.11 15.23
CA ALA A 400 -11.40 4.86 15.98
C ALA A 400 -11.49 5.15 17.49
N GLU A 401 -12.61 5.67 17.98
CA GLU A 401 -12.83 5.86 19.43
C GLU A 401 -13.40 4.61 20.13
N LYS A 402 -13.67 3.53 19.40
CA LYS A 402 -14.29 2.29 19.88
C LYS A 402 -13.49 1.06 19.46
N GLY A 403 -13.83 -0.08 20.06
CA GLY A 403 -13.23 -1.36 19.75
C GLY A 403 -11.71 -1.32 19.92
N PHE A 404 -10.97 -1.84 18.95
CA PHE A 404 -9.50 -1.82 18.93
C PHE A 404 -8.90 -0.45 18.55
N GLY A 405 -9.72 0.61 18.46
CA GLY A 405 -9.24 1.91 18.03
C GLY A 405 -8.87 1.95 16.55
N VAL A 406 -9.44 1.08 15.74
CA VAL A 406 -9.23 1.05 14.29
C VAL A 406 -10.36 1.77 13.56
N VAL A 407 -10.04 2.34 12.42
CA VAL A 407 -11.00 3.10 11.60
C VAL A 407 -11.96 2.21 10.80
N MET A 408 -11.67 0.92 10.71
CA MET A 408 -12.44 -0.06 9.93
C MET A 408 -13.79 -0.39 10.57
N ALA A 409 -14.81 -0.48 9.74
CA ALA A 409 -16.07 -1.11 10.06
C ALA A 409 -16.05 -2.61 9.70
N LYS A 410 -17.06 -3.36 10.15
CA LYS A 410 -17.17 -4.81 9.86
C LYS A 410 -17.15 -5.12 8.36
N ASP A 411 -17.79 -4.26 7.55
CA ASP A 411 -17.90 -4.45 6.10
C ASP A 411 -16.60 -4.07 5.34
N ASP A 412 -15.62 -3.49 6.01
CA ASP A 412 -14.30 -3.18 5.44
C ASP A 412 -13.36 -4.41 5.41
N PHE A 413 -13.76 -5.52 6.06
CA PHE A 413 -13.02 -6.79 6.05
C PHE A 413 -13.30 -7.57 4.77
N VAL A 414 -12.74 -7.11 3.68
CA VAL A 414 -12.81 -7.70 2.34
C VAL A 414 -11.45 -8.27 1.95
N TRP A 415 -11.34 -8.93 0.80
CA TRP A 415 -10.05 -9.35 0.26
C TRP A 415 -9.12 -8.13 0.12
N GLY A 416 -7.95 -8.19 0.80
CA GLY A 416 -7.04 -7.04 0.94
C GLY A 416 -7.41 -6.05 2.04
N SER A 417 -8.13 -6.49 3.10
CA SER A 417 -8.60 -5.64 4.20
C SER A 417 -7.49 -4.84 4.89
N ASN A 418 -6.26 -5.35 4.96
CA ASN A 418 -5.13 -4.60 5.48
C ASN A 418 -4.76 -3.40 4.59
N SER A 419 -4.91 -3.53 3.26
CA SER A 419 -4.79 -2.40 2.34
C SER A 419 -5.89 -1.36 2.59
N THR A 420 -7.12 -1.81 2.89
CA THR A 420 -8.21 -0.90 3.27
C THR A 420 -7.84 -0.09 4.51
N ALA A 421 -7.33 -0.74 5.56
CA ALA A 421 -6.86 -0.05 6.77
C ALA A 421 -5.74 0.96 6.47
N ALA A 422 -4.77 0.58 5.63
CA ALA A 422 -3.66 1.45 5.24
C ALA A 422 -4.15 2.68 4.44
N ASN A 423 -5.02 2.48 3.44
CA ASN A 423 -5.58 3.56 2.63
C ASN A 423 -6.48 4.50 3.43
N GLN A 424 -7.25 3.99 4.40
CA GLN A 424 -8.00 4.82 5.35
C GLN A 424 -7.07 5.67 6.22
N GLY A 425 -5.91 5.10 6.63
CA GLY A 425 -4.84 5.84 7.32
C GLY A 425 -4.24 6.95 6.44
N VAL A 426 -3.99 6.68 5.16
CA VAL A 426 -3.53 7.68 4.19
C VAL A 426 -4.55 8.81 4.01
N TRP A 427 -5.84 8.47 3.90
CA TRP A 427 -6.93 9.45 3.82
C TRP A 427 -6.97 10.39 5.03
N LEU A 428 -6.76 9.84 6.22
CA LEU A 428 -6.67 10.61 7.46
C LEU A 428 -5.47 11.55 7.47
N LEU A 429 -4.31 11.13 6.94
CA LEU A 429 -3.16 12.01 6.76
C LEU A 429 -3.46 13.14 5.77
N HIS A 430 -4.18 12.87 4.68
CA HIS A 430 -4.64 13.90 3.76
C HIS A 430 -5.53 14.94 4.47
N ALA A 431 -6.46 14.51 5.32
CA ALA A 431 -7.25 15.43 6.15
C ALA A 431 -6.38 16.22 7.13
N TYR A 432 -5.38 15.58 7.73
CA TYR A 432 -4.39 16.26 8.58
C TYR A 432 -3.59 17.31 7.80
N TYR A 433 -3.11 17.02 6.61
CA TYR A 433 -2.36 17.97 5.78
C TYR A 433 -3.20 19.19 5.38
N LEU A 434 -4.49 18.99 5.14
CA LEU A 434 -5.42 20.06 4.77
C LEU A 434 -5.86 20.96 5.94
N THR A 435 -5.70 20.50 7.21
CA THR A 435 -6.27 21.20 8.37
C THR A 435 -5.28 21.44 9.52
N GLY A 436 -4.27 20.60 9.68
CA GLY A 436 -3.40 20.56 10.86
C GLY A 436 -4.07 19.93 12.11
N GLU A 437 -5.33 19.44 12.01
CA GLU A 437 -6.06 18.92 13.16
C GLU A 437 -5.51 17.57 13.63
N GLN A 438 -5.04 17.54 14.88
CA GLN A 438 -4.41 16.37 15.49
C GLN A 438 -5.31 15.12 15.60
N LYS A 439 -6.63 15.28 15.56
CA LYS A 439 -7.57 14.14 15.58
C LYS A 439 -7.35 13.20 14.39
N TYR A 440 -7.07 13.75 13.20
CA TYR A 440 -6.80 12.98 11.98
C TYR A 440 -5.44 12.27 12.04
N TYR A 441 -4.41 12.97 12.51
CA TYR A 441 -3.09 12.40 12.74
C TYR A 441 -3.15 11.20 13.69
N LYS A 442 -3.79 11.36 14.86
CA LYS A 442 -3.94 10.28 15.84
C LYS A 442 -4.71 9.07 15.28
N ALA A 443 -5.75 9.31 14.48
CA ALA A 443 -6.49 8.22 13.85
C ALA A 443 -5.65 7.49 12.78
N ALA A 444 -4.76 8.20 12.06
CA ALA A 444 -3.80 7.59 11.14
C ALA A 444 -2.76 6.72 11.88
N VAL A 445 -2.24 7.18 13.03
CA VAL A 445 -1.38 6.38 13.90
C VAL A 445 -2.09 5.10 14.35
N LYS A 446 -3.36 5.20 14.76
CA LYS A 446 -4.17 4.04 15.15
C LYS A 446 -4.35 3.02 14.01
N ALA A 447 -4.48 3.49 12.76
CA ALA A 447 -4.54 2.61 11.58
C ALA A 447 -3.22 1.84 11.37
N LEU A 448 -2.07 2.51 11.53
CA LEU A 448 -0.77 1.85 11.48
C LEU A 448 -0.58 0.87 12.63
N ASP A 449 -0.97 1.24 13.87
CA ASP A 449 -0.90 0.36 15.03
C ASP A 449 -1.69 -0.94 14.85
N TYR A 450 -2.89 -0.86 14.19
CA TYR A 450 -3.66 -2.04 13.83
C TYR A 450 -2.88 -2.99 12.93
N LEU A 451 -2.24 -2.47 11.88
CA LEU A 451 -1.44 -3.27 10.95
C LEU A 451 -0.22 -3.91 11.62
N LEU A 452 0.30 -3.29 12.67
CA LEU A 452 1.52 -3.70 13.35
C LEU A 452 1.29 -4.46 14.67
N GLY A 453 0.05 -4.86 14.98
CA GLY A 453 -0.22 -5.78 16.10
C GLY A 453 -1.36 -5.40 17.05
N LYS A 454 -1.81 -4.14 17.08
CA LYS A 454 -2.97 -3.74 17.91
C LYS A 454 -4.27 -4.20 17.26
N ASN A 455 -4.47 -5.50 17.11
CA ASN A 455 -5.62 -6.14 16.46
C ASN A 455 -6.02 -7.44 17.17
N PRO A 456 -7.21 -8.01 16.90
CA PRO A 456 -7.71 -9.21 17.60
C PRO A 456 -6.85 -10.47 17.44
N LEU A 457 -5.97 -10.50 16.44
CA LEU A 457 -5.06 -11.63 16.20
C LEU A 457 -3.73 -11.49 16.94
N ASP A 458 -3.50 -10.35 17.61
CA ASP A 458 -2.20 -9.99 18.21
C ASP A 458 -1.05 -10.25 17.24
N MET A 459 -1.13 -9.72 16.03
CA MET A 459 -0.24 -10.04 14.93
C MET A 459 0.12 -8.81 14.12
N SER A 460 1.42 -8.56 13.94
CA SER A 460 1.88 -7.67 12.88
C SER A 460 1.61 -8.34 11.53
N PHE A 461 0.92 -7.69 10.63
CA PHE A 461 0.62 -8.22 9.29
C PHE A 461 1.76 -8.02 8.30
N VAL A 462 2.93 -7.56 8.77
CA VAL A 462 4.12 -7.33 7.93
C VAL A 462 5.13 -8.45 8.16
N THR A 463 5.50 -9.17 7.10
CA THR A 463 6.45 -10.28 7.18
C THR A 463 7.80 -9.83 7.74
N GLY A 464 8.34 -10.61 8.68
CA GLY A 464 9.64 -10.35 9.30
C GLY A 464 9.64 -9.26 10.39
N TYR A 465 8.52 -8.61 10.67
CA TYR A 465 8.43 -7.52 11.63
C TYR A 465 7.36 -7.78 12.70
N GLY A 466 7.71 -7.56 13.96
CA GLY A 466 6.89 -7.87 15.13
C GLY A 466 7.27 -9.18 15.79
N THR A 467 6.73 -9.43 16.99
CA THR A 467 6.94 -10.69 17.75
C THR A 467 6.14 -11.85 17.16
N LYS A 468 5.03 -11.52 16.49
CA LYS A 468 4.19 -12.45 15.72
C LYS A 468 3.90 -11.82 14.37
N SER A 469 4.40 -12.41 13.30
CA SER A 469 4.21 -11.95 11.92
C SER A 469 3.98 -13.12 10.99
N PRO A 470 3.43 -12.91 9.75
CA PRO A 470 3.20 -13.97 8.78
C PRO A 470 4.48 -14.74 8.47
N LYS A 471 4.37 -16.07 8.44
CA LYS A 471 5.46 -17.00 8.15
C LYS A 471 5.28 -17.74 6.82
N MET A 472 4.04 -17.91 6.39
CA MET A 472 3.69 -18.69 5.20
C MET A 472 2.82 -17.88 4.22
N PRO A 473 3.27 -16.69 3.75
CA PRO A 473 2.48 -15.90 2.82
C PRO A 473 2.28 -16.63 1.50
N HIS A 474 1.16 -16.37 0.83
CA HIS A 474 0.94 -16.84 -0.54
C HIS A 474 1.81 -16.01 -1.51
N HIS A 475 3.10 -16.35 -1.56
CA HIS A 475 4.12 -15.67 -2.34
C HIS A 475 5.12 -16.68 -2.90
N ARG A 476 5.08 -16.92 -4.21
CA ARG A 476 5.89 -17.96 -4.88
C ARG A 476 7.39 -17.88 -4.58
N PRO A 477 8.05 -16.70 -4.64
CA PRO A 477 9.46 -16.64 -4.29
C PRO A 477 9.75 -17.11 -2.87
N SER A 478 8.98 -16.65 -1.86
CA SER A 478 9.18 -17.06 -0.46
C SER A 478 8.90 -18.54 -0.19
N THR A 479 8.15 -19.19 -1.08
CA THR A 479 7.87 -20.62 -0.96
C THR A 479 8.96 -21.48 -1.62
N SER A 480 9.65 -20.93 -2.63
CA SER A 480 10.50 -21.71 -3.55
C SER A 480 11.99 -21.42 -3.43
N ASP A 481 12.40 -20.44 -2.59
CA ASP A 481 13.80 -19.99 -2.46
C ASP A 481 14.65 -20.85 -1.50
N ASN A 482 14.04 -21.82 -0.81
CA ASN A 482 14.65 -22.64 0.24
C ASN A 482 15.15 -21.81 1.46
N VAL A 483 14.60 -20.63 1.70
CA VAL A 483 14.81 -19.83 2.90
C VAL A 483 13.60 -20.01 3.82
N GLU A 484 13.84 -20.34 5.10
CA GLU A 484 12.75 -20.61 6.06
C GLU A 484 11.88 -19.36 6.27
N GLU A 485 12.52 -18.17 6.37
CA GLU A 485 11.79 -16.93 6.59
C GLU A 485 11.36 -16.32 5.25
N PRO A 486 10.11 -15.86 5.14
CA PRO A 486 9.65 -15.20 3.92
C PRO A 486 10.42 -13.91 3.65
N VAL A 487 10.36 -13.44 2.42
CA VAL A 487 10.84 -12.09 2.07
C VAL A 487 10.23 -11.07 3.04
N PRO A 488 11.06 -10.20 3.66
CA PRO A 488 10.57 -9.26 4.67
C PRO A 488 9.88 -8.03 4.06
N GLY A 489 9.00 -7.40 4.85
CA GLY A 489 8.37 -6.13 4.48
C GLY A 489 7.11 -6.24 3.64
N MET A 490 6.54 -7.44 3.48
CA MET A 490 5.28 -7.68 2.79
C MET A 490 4.09 -7.47 3.72
N LEU A 491 3.14 -6.63 3.33
CA LEU A 491 1.82 -6.57 3.96
C LEU A 491 0.94 -7.67 3.36
N VAL A 492 0.53 -8.64 4.18
CA VAL A 492 -0.43 -9.67 3.75
C VAL A 492 -1.85 -9.11 3.67
N GLY A 493 -2.71 -9.76 2.89
CA GLY A 493 -4.08 -9.33 2.60
C GLY A 493 -4.94 -9.00 3.82
N GLY A 494 -4.81 -9.78 4.89
CA GLY A 494 -5.52 -9.55 6.14
C GLY A 494 -6.84 -10.31 6.28
N PRO A 495 -7.49 -10.18 7.44
CA PRO A 495 -8.71 -10.91 7.73
C PRO A 495 -9.84 -10.58 6.76
N GLN A 496 -10.55 -11.65 6.31
CA GLN A 496 -11.78 -11.50 5.54
C GLN A 496 -12.68 -12.75 5.70
N PRO A 497 -13.99 -12.57 5.86
CA PRO A 497 -14.91 -13.69 6.16
C PRO A 497 -15.43 -14.45 4.93
N GLY A 498 -15.10 -14.03 3.70
CA GLY A 498 -15.60 -14.65 2.45
C GLY A 498 -15.12 -16.08 2.28
N GLY A 499 -13.82 -16.32 2.47
CA GLY A 499 -13.23 -17.66 2.40
C GLY A 499 -13.25 -18.24 0.99
N GLU A 500 -12.87 -17.45 -0.01
CA GLU A 500 -12.85 -17.84 -1.42
C GLU A 500 -11.89 -19.01 -1.71
N ASP A 501 -10.92 -19.22 -0.83
CA ASP A 501 -9.94 -20.31 -0.87
C ASP A 501 -10.30 -21.51 0.01
N VAL A 502 -11.45 -21.46 0.72
CA VAL A 502 -11.91 -22.51 1.62
C VAL A 502 -12.74 -23.55 0.89
N GLY A 503 -12.36 -24.83 0.99
CA GLY A 503 -13.17 -25.96 0.57
C GLY A 503 -13.50 -26.05 -0.92
N SER A 504 -12.90 -25.23 -1.77
CA SER A 504 -13.13 -25.21 -3.21
C SER A 504 -12.45 -26.40 -3.90
N ALA A 505 -12.83 -26.64 -5.14
CA ALA A 505 -12.13 -27.56 -6.03
C ALA A 505 -10.75 -27.02 -6.46
N ALA A 506 -10.39 -25.83 -6.00
CA ALA A 506 -9.13 -25.20 -6.31
C ALA A 506 -7.92 -25.99 -5.82
N GLU A 507 -6.83 -25.85 -6.53
CA GLU A 507 -5.52 -26.45 -6.23
C GLU A 507 -5.05 -26.15 -4.78
N TRP A 508 -5.47 -25.03 -4.23
CA TRP A 508 -5.03 -24.47 -2.96
C TRP A 508 -6.10 -24.53 -1.86
N LYS A 509 -6.66 -25.70 -1.58
CA LYS A 509 -7.70 -25.87 -0.54
C LYS A 509 -7.17 -25.53 0.84
N CYS A 510 -7.61 -24.42 1.40
CA CYS A 510 -7.40 -24.13 2.81
C CYS A 510 -8.41 -24.84 3.70
N ALA A 511 -7.98 -25.18 4.93
CA ALA A 511 -8.92 -25.48 6.00
C ALA A 511 -9.77 -24.25 6.32
N ASP A 512 -10.99 -24.46 6.77
CA ASP A 512 -11.90 -23.35 7.11
C ASP A 512 -11.33 -22.54 8.28
N TYR A 513 -11.00 -21.27 8.00
CA TYR A 513 -10.50 -20.29 8.95
C TYR A 513 -11.57 -19.24 9.32
N ARG A 514 -12.77 -19.35 8.80
CA ARG A 514 -13.86 -18.41 9.07
C ARG A 514 -14.39 -18.62 10.48
N THR A 515 -14.19 -17.62 11.33
CA THR A 515 -14.54 -17.69 12.75
C THR A 515 -15.95 -17.17 13.06
N GLY A 516 -16.67 -16.67 12.06
CA GLY A 516 -17.90 -15.92 12.22
C GLY A 516 -17.71 -14.46 12.63
N GLN A 517 -16.46 -14.05 12.89
CA GLN A 517 -16.06 -12.67 13.19
C GLN A 517 -15.10 -12.17 12.11
N ALA A 518 -15.47 -11.06 11.47
CA ALA A 518 -14.74 -10.57 10.29
C ALA A 518 -13.26 -10.29 10.58
N ALA A 519 -12.96 -9.63 11.71
CA ALA A 519 -11.60 -9.22 12.05
C ALA A 519 -10.68 -10.36 12.52
N THR A 520 -11.19 -11.59 12.65
CA THR A 520 -10.41 -12.77 13.05
C THR A 520 -10.41 -13.89 12.01
N ALA A 521 -11.10 -13.68 10.88
CA ALA A 521 -11.15 -14.64 9.78
C ALA A 521 -9.88 -14.58 8.94
N TYR A 522 -8.80 -15.21 9.43
CA TYR A 522 -7.47 -15.17 8.84
C TYR A 522 -6.73 -16.49 9.08
N THR A 523 -5.88 -16.90 8.15
CA THR A 523 -4.96 -18.00 8.33
C THR A 523 -3.58 -17.68 7.74
N ASP A 524 -2.52 -17.92 8.53
CA ASP A 524 -1.13 -17.84 8.05
C ASP A 524 -0.73 -19.16 7.38
N GLN A 525 -1.40 -19.45 6.25
CA GLN A 525 -1.12 -20.63 5.45
C GLN A 525 -0.94 -20.23 3.99
N ARG A 526 0.03 -20.85 3.33
CA ARG A 526 0.34 -20.60 1.91
C ARG A 526 -0.86 -20.82 0.98
N CYS A 527 -1.76 -21.72 1.32
CA CYS A 527 -2.97 -21.97 0.51
C CYS A 527 -3.90 -20.76 0.46
N SER A 528 -3.85 -19.87 1.47
CA SER A 528 -4.77 -18.73 1.53
C SER A 528 -4.31 -17.56 0.68
N TYR A 529 -4.74 -17.53 -0.56
CA TYR A 529 -4.64 -16.34 -1.39
C TYR A 529 -5.62 -15.24 -0.97
N ALA A 530 -6.72 -15.60 -0.31
CA ALA A 530 -7.74 -14.65 0.10
C ALA A 530 -7.35 -13.81 1.33
N THR A 531 -6.53 -14.35 2.26
CA THR A 531 -6.14 -13.63 3.48
C THR A 531 -4.64 -13.41 3.62
N ASN A 532 -3.81 -14.26 3.01
CA ASN A 532 -2.36 -14.31 3.24
C ASN A 532 -1.52 -14.04 1.98
N GLU A 533 -2.14 -13.64 0.88
CA GLU A 533 -1.42 -13.15 -0.30
C GLU A 533 -0.83 -11.76 -0.02
N VAL A 534 0.11 -11.35 -0.86
CA VAL A 534 0.75 -10.05 -0.87
C VAL A 534 0.50 -9.39 -2.22
N ALA A 535 0.43 -8.05 -2.28
CA ALA A 535 0.28 -7.34 -3.54
C ALA A 535 0.93 -5.96 -3.50
N ILE A 536 1.38 -5.48 -4.66
CA ILE A 536 2.06 -4.18 -4.77
C ILE A 536 1.15 -3.02 -4.31
N ASN A 537 -0.13 -3.06 -4.65
CA ASN A 537 -1.11 -2.05 -4.25
C ASN A 537 -1.53 -2.12 -2.77
N TRP A 538 -1.22 -3.21 -2.08
CA TRP A 538 -1.42 -3.31 -0.63
C TRP A 538 -0.20 -2.77 0.13
N ASN A 539 0.97 -3.00 -0.40
CA ASN A 539 2.22 -2.58 0.23
C ASN A 539 2.50 -1.08 0.06
N ALA A 540 2.07 -0.48 -1.03
CA ALA A 540 2.26 0.95 -1.28
C ALA A 540 1.61 1.86 -0.22
N PRO A 541 0.34 1.67 0.18
CA PRO A 541 -0.25 2.47 1.25
C PRO A 541 0.35 2.19 2.63
N LEU A 542 0.89 0.99 2.92
CA LEU A 542 1.69 0.75 4.11
C LEU A 542 2.96 1.61 4.09
N ALA A 543 3.70 1.61 2.97
CA ALA A 543 4.91 2.40 2.80
C ALA A 543 4.62 3.90 2.93
N TYR A 544 3.51 4.37 2.36
CA TYR A 544 3.07 5.75 2.50
C TYR A 544 2.72 6.09 3.94
N LEU A 545 1.85 5.32 4.59
CA LEU A 545 1.36 5.60 5.94
C LEU A 545 2.51 5.62 6.97
N ALA A 546 3.35 4.57 6.96
CA ALA A 546 4.50 4.50 7.85
C ALA A 546 5.53 5.59 7.53
N GLY A 547 5.83 5.81 6.25
CA GLY A 547 6.80 6.79 5.79
C GLY A 547 6.41 8.23 6.10
N ALA A 548 5.15 8.57 5.91
CA ALA A 548 4.64 9.90 6.24
C ALA A 548 4.64 10.17 7.75
N LEU A 549 4.21 9.20 8.56
CA LEU A 549 4.25 9.33 10.03
C LEU A 549 5.70 9.47 10.54
N GLU A 550 6.63 8.69 10.00
CA GLU A 550 8.05 8.80 10.37
C GLU A 550 8.64 10.15 9.94
N ALA A 551 8.37 10.61 8.70
CA ALA A 551 8.83 11.90 8.20
C ALA A 551 8.31 13.08 9.05
N ILE A 552 7.02 13.05 9.42
CA ILE A 552 6.42 14.07 10.30
C ILE A 552 7.12 14.07 11.67
N ASN A 553 7.35 12.90 12.26
CA ASN A 553 8.05 12.79 13.55
C ASN A 553 9.53 13.18 13.47
N ALA A 554 10.16 13.04 12.30
CA ALA A 554 11.49 13.56 12.03
C ALA A 554 11.53 15.08 11.79
N GLY A 555 10.38 15.76 11.89
CA GLY A 555 10.25 17.21 11.77
C GLY A 555 10.02 17.72 10.34
N HIS A 556 9.66 16.85 9.40
CA HIS A 556 9.34 17.21 8.03
C HIS A 556 7.83 17.46 7.88
N ALA A 557 7.45 18.65 7.47
CA ALA A 557 6.07 18.94 7.09
C ALA A 557 5.84 18.53 5.62
N PRO A 558 4.64 18.06 5.25
CA PRO A 558 4.32 17.81 3.85
C PRO A 558 4.37 19.12 3.06
N GLU A 559 4.97 19.11 1.88
CA GLU A 559 5.20 20.35 1.10
C GLU A 559 3.91 21.09 0.72
N PHE A 560 2.80 20.36 0.52
CA PHE A 560 1.51 20.95 0.20
C PHE A 560 0.81 21.60 1.41
N ALA A 561 1.02 21.12 2.63
CA ALA A 561 0.41 21.69 3.84
C ALA A 561 0.83 23.13 4.05
N ALA A 562 2.09 23.48 3.77
CA ALA A 562 2.59 24.86 3.89
C ALA A 562 1.87 25.84 2.93
N LYS A 563 1.44 25.39 1.75
CA LYS A 563 0.72 26.20 0.76
C LYS A 563 -0.77 26.36 1.09
N CYS A 564 -1.37 25.39 1.79
CA CYS A 564 -2.77 25.42 2.19
C CYS A 564 -3.02 26.23 3.46
N VAL A 565 -2.10 26.21 4.42
CA VAL A 565 -2.22 26.91 5.72
C VAL A 565 -1.94 28.42 5.58
N ALA A 566 -1.04 28.81 4.68
CA ALA A 566 -0.63 30.20 4.52
C ALA A 566 -1.71 31.19 4.03
N LYS A 567 -2.91 30.74 3.63
CA LYS A 567 -4.03 31.59 3.19
C LYS A 567 -5.18 31.74 4.18
N ASN A 568 -5.16 31.03 5.32
CA ASN A 568 -6.23 31.10 6.32
C ASN A 568 -5.92 32.06 7.48
N ASP A 569 -4.73 32.66 7.56
CA ASP A 569 -4.35 33.65 8.57
C ASP A 569 -4.62 35.08 8.09
N THR A 570 -5.86 35.37 7.70
CA THR A 570 -6.35 36.74 7.78
C THR A 570 -7.07 36.88 9.12
N PRO A 571 -6.52 37.62 10.09
CA PRO A 571 -7.25 37.83 11.33
C PRO A 571 -8.54 38.58 10.99
N ALA A 572 -9.65 38.03 11.44
CA ALA A 572 -10.90 38.77 11.46
C ALA A 572 -10.64 40.07 12.27
N SER A 573 -10.76 41.20 11.60
CA SER A 573 -10.70 42.51 12.24
C SER A 573 -11.81 42.58 13.28
N SER A 574 -11.44 42.40 14.55
CA SER A 574 -12.30 42.80 15.66
C SER A 574 -12.23 44.30 15.77
N SER A 575 -13.35 44.93 15.53
CA SER A 575 -13.62 46.34 15.80
C SER A 575 -13.23 46.71 17.23
N SER A 576 -12.40 47.68 17.32
CA SER A 576 -11.94 48.37 18.54
C SER A 576 -13.08 49.05 19.26
N GLU A 577 -13.30 48.72 20.53
CA GLU A 577 -13.82 49.68 21.49
C GLU A 577 -12.66 50.27 22.28
N GLN A 578 -12.51 51.60 22.16
CA GLN A 578 -11.60 52.42 22.96
C GLN A 578 -12.08 52.47 24.41
N ILE A 579 -11.19 52.14 25.34
CA ILE A 579 -11.22 52.74 26.67
C ILE A 579 -9.82 53.25 26.97
N SER A 580 -9.77 54.59 27.08
CA SER A 580 -8.62 55.35 27.50
C SER A 580 -8.41 55.28 29.00
N SER A 581 -7.19 55.05 29.49
CA SER A 581 -6.66 55.79 30.65
C SER A 581 -5.15 55.55 30.80
N SER A 582 -4.53 56.69 31.03
CA SER A 582 -3.13 57.04 31.19
C SER A 582 -2.43 56.48 32.43
N SER A 583 -1.11 56.22 32.30
CA SER A 583 0.02 56.74 33.14
C SER A 583 1.23 55.80 33.00
N VAL A 584 2.30 56.24 32.44
CA VAL A 584 3.52 56.93 32.82
C VAL A 584 4.55 56.08 33.62
N VAL A 585 5.79 56.04 33.03
CA VAL A 585 7.16 55.89 33.61
C VAL A 585 7.56 54.45 33.99
N SER A 586 8.72 53.91 33.68
CA SER A 586 10.07 54.37 33.34
C SER A 586 10.94 53.25 32.79
N SER A 587 11.87 53.66 31.98
CA SER A 587 13.05 53.02 31.45
C SER A 587 13.94 52.24 32.46
N SER A 588 14.56 51.16 31.99
CA SER A 588 16.02 51.05 32.11
C SER A 588 16.58 49.95 31.19
N SER A 589 17.36 50.43 30.28
CA SER A 589 18.33 49.71 29.43
C SER A 589 19.51 49.22 30.27
N VAL A 590 19.97 47.99 30.03
CA VAL A 590 21.35 47.61 30.33
C VAL A 590 21.97 46.96 29.11
N ASN A 591 22.83 47.71 28.47
CA ASN A 591 23.87 47.25 27.56
C ASN A 591 24.94 46.51 28.37
N TYR A 592 25.48 45.43 27.86
CA TYR A 592 26.85 45.03 28.14
C TYR A 592 27.62 44.79 26.84
N SER A 593 28.65 45.62 26.74
CA SER A 593 29.64 45.62 25.67
C SER A 593 30.71 44.55 25.87
N SER A 594 31.27 44.17 24.74
CA SER A 594 32.54 43.50 24.50
C SER A 594 33.76 44.01 25.26
N SER A 595 34.70 43.15 25.62
CA SER A 595 36.15 43.39 25.55
C SER A 595 36.90 42.08 25.60
N ALA A 596 37.64 41.94 24.75
CA ALA A 596 38.89 41.52 24.13
C ALA A 596 40.08 41.30 25.09
N LEU A 597 41.00 40.45 24.59
CA LEU A 597 42.44 40.31 24.80
C LEU A 597 42.96 39.27 25.78
N GLY A 598 43.86 38.46 25.21
CA GLY A 598 44.87 37.67 25.94
C GLY A 598 45.50 36.58 25.08
N GLN A 599 46.45 36.96 24.20
CA GLN A 599 47.46 36.05 23.62
C GLN A 599 48.44 35.62 24.69
N VAL A 600 48.90 34.37 24.62
CA VAL A 600 50.30 33.99 24.91
C VAL A 600 50.74 32.84 24.03
N GLU A 601 51.87 33.06 23.40
CA GLU A 601 52.64 32.20 22.52
C GLU A 601 53.35 31.05 23.26
N GLY A 602 53.83 30.08 22.48
CA GLY A 602 54.90 29.11 22.85
C GLY A 602 54.83 27.86 22.03
N SER A 603 55.33 27.84 20.87
CA SER A 603 56.55 27.41 20.16
C SER A 603 57.12 26.08 20.63
N SER A 604 57.26 25.18 19.68
CA SER A 604 58.45 24.47 19.12
C SER A 604 58.05 23.16 18.52
N SER A 605 58.15 22.98 17.23
CA SER A 605 59.22 22.59 16.32
C SER A 605 59.71 21.15 16.48
N ALA A 606 59.52 20.38 15.39
CA ALA A 606 60.50 19.54 14.68
C ALA A 606 59.77 18.70 13.64
N THR A 607 59.84 19.01 12.40
CA THR A 607 60.73 18.61 11.29
C THR A 607 61.11 17.13 11.20
N ALA A 608 60.72 16.52 10.07
CA ALA A 608 61.50 15.81 9.07
C ALA A 608 60.58 15.09 8.10
N THR A 609 60.42 15.54 6.87
CA THR A 609 61.11 15.15 5.63
C THR A 609 61.21 13.62 5.47
N SER A 610 60.78 13.03 4.40
CA SER A 610 61.11 13.16 2.98
C SER A 610 60.29 12.13 2.18
N SER A 611 59.78 12.54 1.08
CA SER A 611 60.14 12.30 -0.34
C SER A 611 59.70 10.91 -0.85
N ALA A 612 58.74 10.96 -1.78
CA ALA A 612 58.86 10.88 -3.23
C ALA A 612 59.26 9.50 -3.75
N THR A 613 58.43 8.92 -4.59
CA THR A 613 58.59 8.94 -6.05
C THR A 613 57.55 8.06 -6.72
N SER A 614 56.89 8.63 -7.70
CA SER A 614 56.27 7.88 -8.80
C SER A 614 57.40 7.40 -9.77
N PRO A 615 57.11 6.40 -10.61
CA PRO A 615 57.26 6.71 -12.03
C PRO A 615 56.07 6.28 -12.89
N VAL A 616 55.79 7.18 -13.80
CA VAL A 616 55.11 7.03 -15.08
C VAL A 616 56.06 6.33 -16.06
N LEU A 617 55.50 5.51 -16.98
CA LEU A 617 55.89 5.30 -18.39
C LEU A 617 54.93 4.27 -18.96
N SER A 618 54.04 4.63 -19.82
CA SER A 618 53.99 4.95 -21.24
C SER A 618 54.22 3.73 -22.18
N SER A 619 53.13 3.50 -22.95
CA SER A 619 53.00 3.28 -24.38
C SER A 619 53.69 2.08 -25.05
N SER A 620 52.89 1.36 -25.80
CA SER A 620 52.90 1.22 -27.28
C SER A 620 52.11 -0.03 -27.67
N SER A 621 51.04 0.08 -28.42
CA SER A 621 50.81 0.04 -29.87
C SER A 621 51.45 -1.13 -30.60
N ALA A 622 50.62 -1.81 -31.32
CA ALA A 622 50.70 -2.32 -32.69
C ALA A 622 50.08 -3.72 -32.79
N GLU A 623 48.97 -3.81 -33.51
CA GLU A 623 48.78 -4.23 -34.90
C GLU A 623 49.15 -5.70 -35.18
N SER A 624 48.14 -6.40 -35.58
CA SER A 624 47.68 -6.82 -36.90
C SER A 624 47.93 -8.29 -37.24
N SER A 625 47.03 -8.71 -38.03
CA SER A 625 46.99 -9.71 -39.12
C SER A 625 46.42 -11.07 -38.69
N SER A 626 45.25 -11.39 -39.18
CA SER A 626 44.69 -11.77 -40.47
C SER A 626 45.02 -13.21 -40.88
N SER A 627 43.97 -13.75 -41.46
CA SER A 627 43.89 -14.89 -42.37
C SER A 627 43.53 -16.23 -41.71
N ALA A 628 42.72 -17.06 -42.24
CA ALA A 628 41.86 -17.13 -43.41
C ALA A 628 41.20 -18.52 -43.37
N ILE A 629 39.95 -18.55 -43.72
CA ILE A 629 39.29 -19.49 -44.62
C ILE A 629 39.76 -20.95 -44.63
N VAL A 630 38.83 -21.91 -44.33
CA VAL A 630 38.51 -22.98 -45.29
C VAL A 630 37.06 -23.41 -45.12
N SER A 631 36.35 -23.29 -46.20
CA SER A 631 35.04 -23.86 -46.53
C SER A 631 35.17 -25.35 -46.86
N SER A 632 34.13 -26.11 -46.54
CA SER A 632 33.69 -27.23 -47.42
C SER A 632 32.25 -27.57 -47.12
N SER A 633 31.45 -27.25 -47.94
CA SER A 633 30.32 -27.73 -48.75
C SER A 633 30.18 -29.23 -48.85
N ALA A 634 28.92 -29.59 -48.90
CA ALA A 634 28.19 -30.60 -49.72
C ALA A 634 27.32 -31.50 -48.87
N THR A 635 26.10 -31.83 -49.12
CA THR A 635 25.17 -31.76 -50.23
C THR A 635 23.95 -32.53 -49.72
N SER A 636 22.78 -32.01 -50.02
CA SER A 636 21.51 -32.76 -49.99
C SER A 636 21.48 -33.85 -51.07
N PRO A 637 20.55 -34.81 -50.99
CA PRO A 637 19.52 -34.73 -51.98
C PRO A 637 18.08 -35.01 -51.47
N ALA A 638 17.17 -34.39 -52.19
CA ALA A 638 15.73 -34.55 -52.19
C ALA A 638 15.28 -35.82 -53.00
N SER A 639 14.08 -36.25 -52.71
CA SER A 639 13.02 -36.64 -53.66
C SER A 639 11.90 -37.35 -52.91
N SER A 640 10.75 -36.89 -52.93
CA SER A 640 9.64 -36.87 -53.88
C SER A 640 8.58 -37.96 -53.65
N SER A 641 7.39 -37.47 -53.49
CA SER A 641 6.12 -37.77 -54.15
C SER A 641 5.21 -38.80 -53.46
N SER A 642 4.05 -38.40 -53.11
CA SER A 642 2.80 -38.33 -53.81
C SER A 642 1.69 -39.24 -53.28
N ALA A 643 0.50 -38.66 -53.22
CA ALA A 643 -0.81 -39.21 -53.47
C ALA A 643 -1.66 -39.76 -52.31
N ASN A 644 -2.72 -39.04 -52.06
CA ASN A 644 -4.04 -39.51 -51.62
C ASN A 644 -4.66 -40.48 -52.66
N PRO A 645 -5.65 -41.34 -52.35
CA PRO A 645 -6.96 -40.89 -51.94
C PRO A 645 -7.80 -41.87 -51.04
N ASN A 646 -8.86 -41.26 -50.45
CA ASN A 646 -10.19 -41.79 -50.11
C ASN A 646 -10.45 -43.28 -49.85
N SER A 647 -11.06 -43.54 -48.68
CA SER A 647 -12.43 -44.08 -48.69
C SER A 647 -13.02 -44.21 -47.26
N SER A 648 -14.26 -43.86 -47.21
CA SER A 648 -15.27 -43.96 -46.17
C SER A 648 -15.41 -45.38 -45.55
N SER A 649 -15.67 -45.41 -44.24
CA SER A 649 -16.86 -46.10 -43.70
C SER A 649 -17.02 -45.89 -42.19
N ALA A 650 -18.26 -45.80 -41.82
CA ALA A 650 -18.84 -45.41 -40.57
C ALA A 650 -18.83 -46.51 -39.48
N ILE A 651 -19.25 -46.09 -38.30
CA ILE A 651 -19.89 -46.79 -37.15
C ILE A 651 -18.94 -47.16 -36.03
N ALA A 652 -19.01 -46.48 -34.90
CA ALA A 652 -19.84 -46.75 -33.74
C ALA A 652 -19.48 -45.82 -32.57
N THR A 653 -20.48 -45.24 -32.02
CA THR A 653 -20.60 -44.50 -30.80
C THR A 653 -19.99 -45.19 -29.58
N SER A 654 -19.12 -44.48 -28.84
CA SER A 654 -19.13 -44.56 -27.39
C SER A 654 -18.72 -43.20 -26.85
N SER A 655 -19.67 -42.55 -26.26
CA SER A 655 -19.58 -41.31 -25.51
C SER A 655 -18.71 -41.52 -24.26
N SER A 656 -17.60 -40.81 -24.19
CA SER A 656 -17.03 -40.40 -22.92
C SER A 656 -16.71 -38.90 -23.03
N SER A 657 -17.63 -38.11 -22.52
CA SER A 657 -17.47 -36.70 -22.28
C SER A 657 -16.36 -36.55 -21.25
N GLN A 658 -15.16 -36.19 -21.68
CA GLN A 658 -14.22 -35.47 -20.85
C GLN A 658 -14.66 -34.02 -20.88
N GLU A 659 -15.39 -33.62 -19.85
CA GLU A 659 -15.52 -32.23 -19.48
C GLU A 659 -14.12 -31.70 -19.19
N SER A 660 -13.66 -30.82 -20.05
CA SER A 660 -12.55 -29.94 -19.73
C SER A 660 -13.05 -29.00 -18.63
N ASN A 661 -12.73 -29.31 -17.38
CA ASN A 661 -12.90 -28.39 -16.27
C ASN A 661 -12.01 -27.19 -16.52
N ALA A 662 -12.57 -26.14 -17.12
CA ALA A 662 -12.03 -24.80 -17.04
C ALA A 662 -12.07 -24.42 -15.56
N ILE A 663 -10.91 -24.34 -14.94
CA ILE A 663 -10.74 -23.84 -13.58
C ILE A 663 -11.19 -22.38 -13.59
N HIS A 664 -12.37 -22.14 -13.09
CA HIS A 664 -12.85 -20.80 -12.79
C HIS A 664 -12.03 -20.32 -11.59
N VAL A 665 -10.97 -19.52 -11.86
CA VAL A 665 -10.33 -18.75 -10.79
C VAL A 665 -11.38 -17.74 -10.34
N PRO A 666 -11.77 -17.72 -9.05
CA PRO A 666 -12.72 -16.72 -8.57
C PRO A 666 -12.15 -15.34 -8.89
N VAL A 667 -12.91 -14.58 -9.64
CA VAL A 667 -12.72 -13.14 -9.84
C VAL A 667 -12.49 -12.54 -8.46
N GLN A 668 -11.44 -11.73 -8.28
CA GLN A 668 -11.29 -10.90 -7.09
C GLN A 668 -12.64 -10.27 -6.81
N ALA A 669 -13.18 -10.54 -5.62
CA ALA A 669 -14.52 -10.12 -5.28
C ALA A 669 -14.63 -8.62 -5.56
N LYS A 670 -15.49 -8.22 -6.50
CA LYS A 670 -15.86 -6.81 -6.64
C LYS A 670 -16.30 -6.37 -5.27
N MET A 671 -15.65 -5.36 -4.70
CA MET A 671 -16.22 -4.68 -3.54
C MET A 671 -17.67 -4.38 -3.88
N PRO A 672 -18.62 -4.81 -3.09
CA PRO A 672 -20.02 -4.59 -3.43
C PRO A 672 -20.20 -3.10 -3.61
N LYS A 673 -20.65 -2.67 -4.80
CA LYS A 673 -21.13 -1.32 -5.02
C LYS A 673 -22.36 -1.17 -4.12
N TYR A 674 -22.13 -0.80 -2.86
CA TYR A 674 -23.20 -0.46 -1.94
C TYR A 674 -23.65 0.93 -2.30
N GLU A 675 -24.68 1.02 -3.14
CA GLU A 675 -25.53 2.18 -3.24
C GLU A 675 -26.95 1.83 -2.78
N PRO A 676 -27.25 1.89 -1.48
CA PRO A 676 -28.59 2.21 -1.09
C PRO A 676 -28.75 3.74 -1.26
N ARG A 677 -29.40 4.18 -2.33
CA ARG A 677 -29.72 5.59 -2.52
C ARG A 677 -30.87 5.95 -1.59
N LEU A 678 -30.62 6.85 -0.63
CA LEU A 678 -31.66 7.53 0.10
C LEU A 678 -32.39 8.45 -0.87
N ARG A 679 -33.71 8.22 -1.04
CA ARG A 679 -34.58 9.07 -1.86
C ARG A 679 -35.71 9.61 -1.05
N PHE A 680 -36.10 10.86 -1.34
CA PHE A 680 -37.31 11.49 -0.84
C PHE A 680 -38.38 11.45 -1.93
N ASP A 681 -39.54 10.91 -1.60
CA ASP A 681 -40.73 10.98 -2.44
C ASP A 681 -41.93 11.22 -1.50
N ASP A 682 -42.76 12.20 -1.82
CA ASP A 682 -43.95 12.60 -1.03
C ASP A 682 -43.71 12.70 0.48
N GLN A 683 -42.63 13.38 0.91
CA GLN A 683 -42.25 13.60 2.31
C GLN A 683 -41.83 12.34 3.09
N LYS A 684 -41.59 11.22 2.43
CA LYS A 684 -41.09 10.00 3.09
C LYS A 684 -39.69 9.61 2.57
N LEU A 685 -38.83 9.29 3.52
CA LEU A 685 -37.46 8.80 3.24
C LEU A 685 -37.51 7.28 3.02
N PHE A 686 -36.94 6.78 1.94
CA PHE A 686 -36.81 5.36 1.66
C PHE A 686 -35.46 5.03 1.03
N VAL A 687 -35.06 3.76 1.10
CA VAL A 687 -33.85 3.22 0.49
C VAL A 687 -34.22 2.55 -0.82
N GLU A 688 -33.60 2.95 -1.94
CA GLU A 688 -33.74 2.26 -3.23
C GLU A 688 -32.55 1.34 -3.44
N LYS A 689 -32.81 0.05 -3.64
CA LYS A 689 -31.78 -0.97 -3.93
C LYS A 689 -32.27 -1.85 -5.09
N ASN A 690 -31.49 -1.91 -6.17
CA ASN A 690 -31.80 -2.71 -7.36
C ASN A 690 -33.19 -2.43 -7.94
N GLY A 691 -33.58 -1.14 -8.03
CA GLY A 691 -34.87 -0.73 -8.54
C GLY A 691 -36.06 -1.08 -7.64
N LYS A 692 -35.84 -1.48 -6.39
CA LYS A 692 -36.88 -1.77 -5.38
C LYS A 692 -36.76 -0.79 -4.22
N ARG A 693 -37.91 -0.32 -3.71
CA ARG A 693 -37.99 0.62 -2.59
C ARG A 693 -38.18 -0.14 -1.28
N PHE A 694 -37.51 0.32 -0.24
CA PHE A 694 -37.58 -0.25 1.11
C PHE A 694 -37.75 0.88 2.14
N ASP A 695 -38.51 0.65 3.20
CA ASP A 695 -38.57 1.57 4.34
C ASP A 695 -37.23 1.53 5.12
N LEU A 696 -37.05 2.46 6.06
CA LEU A 696 -35.85 2.52 6.90
C LEU A 696 -35.64 1.30 7.82
N LYS A 697 -36.65 0.41 7.91
CA LYS A 697 -36.59 -0.86 8.64
C LYS A 697 -36.29 -2.04 7.73
N GLY A 698 -36.08 -1.79 6.42
CA GLY A 698 -35.75 -2.81 5.45
C GLY A 698 -36.97 -3.55 4.85
N HIS A 699 -38.23 -3.11 5.11
CA HIS A 699 -39.41 -3.70 4.49
C HIS A 699 -39.63 -3.11 3.10
N ARG A 700 -39.92 -3.98 2.14
CA ARG A 700 -40.18 -3.55 0.75
C ARG A 700 -41.47 -2.72 0.67
N ILE A 701 -41.36 -1.53 0.11
CA ILE A 701 -42.48 -0.65 -0.21
C ILE A 701 -42.93 -0.95 -1.64
N LYS A 702 -44.24 -1.00 -1.90
CA LYS A 702 -44.83 -1.24 -3.24
C LYS A 702 -44.70 0.00 -4.11
#